data_a41280ae3f30c1aad4555a6c8e9f3c2c
#
_entry.id   a41280ae3f30c1aad4555a6c8e9f3c2c
#
_cell.length_a   1.000
_cell.length_b   1.000
_cell.length_c   1.000
_cell.angle_alpha   90.00
_cell.angle_beta   90.00
_cell.angle_gamma   90.00
#
_symmetry.space_group_name_H-M   'P 1'
#
loop_
_entity.id
_entity.type
_entity.pdbx_description
1 polymer ?
#
loop_
_entity_poly.entity_id
_entity_poly.type
_entity_poly.pdbx_seq_one_letter_code
_entity_poly.pdbx_strand_id
1 'polypeptide(L)'
;MEERHYVIGTAGHIDHGKTALVKALCGCDTDRLKEEKERGMSIALGFASLLLSSGKKIAIIDTPGHEKFIRSMVSGAMGMDLVLLVVSAKEGIMPQTEEHLAILRLLQIKKVVLVLTMVDLVDSALLMKREEEVRTLYKKFIPHESEPKIFPLSSYTGEGISALKTYLSEEAEKTEGKSSGGFFRMPVDRVFSVAGAGTIVTGTALSGKIGGAVGVYCIYPEEREVKVRNIQVHGEDVPSAYAGERIALSLQGMEKAACKKGDIIAEKGSLQPSFLLDCRIECISPFSEIKHNQHLELLIGTAHIPCKVIFLEGEKIKEGESSLVQLQLQEKTASVFQERFILRNDAESETLGGGFVLDPCPSGRHRRGRFPLTFLEALENEGEEALLASFLKKRKRNFSSFTELKKRFSGFPKIQKIVEKEKIRHSASSAVNDNAKDSFFSEDNVNTFLFTIELNGDFFAILSEEEMIMRKELEDYLRDFHKKNPYKLGEKPMVLHSKLFSSYNKNTYKALLKAWEEKGDFRFGEGFIALSDYKPVKDALYAKIANALVNDMQKGKYSFMKLSDHFWLSEEKNRLSDVVASLENKGTLVKLDGEYYTLRKLFDSLRHFSLEKMEKEGEITIDALREEFGISRKNAKLFFKATDRMGITKDRGFESARSVP
;
A
#
# COMPACT_ATOMS: atom_id res chain seq x y z
N MET A 1 -19.84 -14.08 -0.80
CA MET A 1 -20.22 -12.96 0.09
C MET A 1 -19.25 -13.00 1.26
N GLU A 2 -18.52 -11.93 1.54
CA GLU A 2 -17.65 -11.85 2.72
C GLU A 2 -18.53 -11.90 3.98
N GLU A 3 -18.25 -12.84 4.88
CA GLU A 3 -18.94 -12.88 6.17
C GLU A 3 -18.58 -11.63 6.95
N ARG A 4 -19.60 -10.85 7.32
CA ARG A 4 -19.47 -9.60 8.04
C ARG A 4 -19.62 -9.87 9.53
N HIS A 5 -18.61 -9.54 10.33
CA HIS A 5 -18.59 -9.76 11.77
C HIS A 5 -18.89 -8.43 12.48
N TYR A 6 -19.85 -8.46 13.40
CA TYR A 6 -20.34 -7.32 14.16
C TYR A 6 -20.09 -7.55 15.64
N VAL A 7 -19.53 -6.57 16.32
CA VAL A 7 -19.14 -6.66 17.73
C VAL A 7 -19.90 -5.63 18.55
N ILE A 8 -20.63 -6.10 19.55
CA ILE A 8 -21.34 -5.27 20.52
C ILE A 8 -20.58 -5.28 21.85
N GLY A 9 -20.46 -4.13 22.51
CA GLY A 9 -19.89 -4.02 23.83
C GLY A 9 -20.88 -3.51 24.87
N THR A 10 -20.60 -3.73 26.15
CA THR A 10 -21.28 -3.05 27.26
C THR A 10 -20.37 -1.98 27.85
N ALA A 11 -20.94 -0.91 28.42
CA ALA A 11 -20.25 0.11 29.18
C ALA A 11 -21.20 0.64 30.28
N GLY A 12 -20.68 1.29 31.30
CA GLY A 12 -21.48 1.86 32.37
C GLY A 12 -20.95 1.49 33.76
N HIS A 13 -21.56 2.05 34.80
CA HIS A 13 -21.12 1.94 36.19
C HIS A 13 -21.15 0.48 36.71
N ILE A 14 -20.37 0.19 37.77
CA ILE A 14 -20.46 -1.07 38.50
C ILE A 14 -21.92 -1.24 39.03
N ASP A 15 -22.38 -2.47 39.13
CA ASP A 15 -23.72 -2.83 39.65
C ASP A 15 -24.93 -2.32 38.83
N HIS A 16 -24.72 -1.64 37.72
CA HIS A 16 -25.80 -1.22 36.81
C HIS A 16 -26.35 -2.37 35.94
N GLY A 17 -25.94 -3.61 36.16
CA GLY A 17 -26.54 -4.79 35.55
C GLY A 17 -26.03 -5.16 34.14
N LYS A 18 -24.81 -4.76 33.80
CA LYS A 18 -24.19 -5.09 32.49
C LYS A 18 -24.14 -6.60 32.21
N THR A 19 -23.55 -7.36 33.13
CA THR A 19 -23.44 -8.82 33.06
C THR A 19 -24.81 -9.51 33.08
N ALA A 20 -25.75 -9.01 33.89
CA ALA A 20 -27.13 -9.50 33.91
C ALA A 20 -27.83 -9.26 32.55
N LEU A 21 -27.62 -8.11 31.95
CA LEU A 21 -28.11 -7.77 30.61
C LEU A 21 -27.54 -8.75 29.52
N VAL A 22 -26.22 -8.97 29.51
CA VAL A 22 -25.59 -9.90 28.59
C VAL A 22 -26.15 -11.32 28.79
N LYS A 23 -26.33 -11.76 30.05
CA LYS A 23 -26.94 -13.05 30.35
C LYS A 23 -28.38 -13.15 29.85
N ALA A 24 -29.19 -12.10 30.00
CA ALA A 24 -30.56 -12.05 29.46
C ALA A 24 -30.62 -12.05 27.95
N LEU A 25 -29.64 -11.43 27.28
CA LEU A 25 -29.53 -11.40 25.80
C LEU A 25 -29.06 -12.74 25.23
N CYS A 26 -28.02 -13.36 25.81
CA CYS A 26 -27.29 -14.51 25.22
C CYS A 26 -27.61 -15.86 25.90
N GLY A 27 -28.22 -15.84 27.09
CA GLY A 27 -28.45 -17.05 27.88
C GLY A 27 -27.20 -17.63 28.55
N CYS A 28 -26.05 -16.97 28.49
CA CYS A 28 -24.80 -17.42 29.09
C CYS A 28 -24.24 -16.39 30.10
N ASP A 29 -23.58 -16.89 31.13
CA ASP A 29 -22.95 -16.07 32.18
C ASP A 29 -21.51 -15.78 31.75
N THR A 30 -21.15 -14.48 31.73
CA THR A 30 -19.81 -14.02 31.33
C THR A 30 -18.82 -13.98 32.48
N ASP A 31 -19.26 -14.00 33.74
CA ASP A 31 -18.42 -14.05 34.94
C ASP A 31 -17.92 -15.47 35.19
N ARG A 32 -16.69 -15.76 34.76
CA ARG A 32 -16.06 -17.08 34.79
C ARG A 32 -15.09 -17.28 35.93
N LEU A 33 -14.52 -16.18 36.48
CA LEU A 33 -13.55 -16.24 37.56
C LEU A 33 -14.27 -16.45 38.90
N LYS A 34 -13.69 -17.25 39.79
CA LYS A 34 -14.23 -17.44 41.15
C LYS A 34 -14.33 -16.11 41.91
N GLU A 35 -13.32 -15.25 41.74
CA GLU A 35 -13.28 -13.94 42.35
C GLU A 35 -14.42 -13.02 41.86
N GLU A 36 -14.81 -13.09 40.59
CA GLU A 36 -15.95 -12.34 40.07
C GLU A 36 -17.26 -12.75 40.73
N LYS A 37 -17.46 -14.06 40.90
CA LYS A 37 -18.65 -14.62 41.55
C LYS A 37 -18.69 -14.31 43.04
N GLU A 38 -17.53 -14.33 43.71
CA GLU A 38 -17.43 -14.02 45.15
C GLU A 38 -17.62 -12.53 45.45
N ARG A 39 -17.12 -11.67 44.55
CA ARG A 39 -17.23 -10.21 44.70
C ARG A 39 -18.48 -9.61 44.07
N GLY A 40 -19.21 -10.35 43.27
CA GLY A 40 -20.37 -9.88 42.49
C GLY A 40 -20.05 -8.84 41.44
N MET A 41 -18.78 -8.73 40.99
CA MET A 41 -18.35 -7.75 39.98
C MET A 41 -17.43 -8.36 38.95
N SER A 42 -17.56 -7.96 37.68
CA SER A 42 -16.66 -8.37 36.60
C SER A 42 -15.30 -7.69 36.75
N ILE A 43 -14.23 -8.47 36.67
CA ILE A 43 -12.82 -8.04 36.76
C ILE A 43 -12.14 -8.03 35.37
N ALA A 44 -12.46 -9.01 34.55
CA ALA A 44 -11.91 -9.19 33.23
C ALA A 44 -13.00 -9.00 32.16
N LEU A 45 -12.57 -8.87 30.89
CA LEU A 45 -13.51 -8.87 29.76
C LEU A 45 -14.26 -10.21 29.71
N GLY A 46 -15.59 -10.15 29.73
CA GLY A 46 -16.48 -11.26 29.46
C GLY A 46 -16.76 -11.37 27.95
N PHE A 47 -16.97 -12.57 27.45
CA PHE A 47 -17.23 -12.81 26.04
C PHE A 47 -18.41 -13.73 25.86
N ALA A 48 -19.40 -13.30 25.09
CA ALA A 48 -20.58 -14.04 24.73
C ALA A 48 -20.88 -13.93 23.24
N SER A 49 -21.78 -14.73 22.74
CA SER A 49 -22.29 -14.60 21.37
C SER A 49 -23.82 -14.55 21.39
N LEU A 50 -24.38 -13.60 20.63
CA LEU A 50 -25.82 -13.47 20.44
C LEU A 50 -26.20 -14.10 19.11
N LEU A 51 -27.12 -15.05 19.11
CA LEU A 51 -27.70 -15.63 17.91
C LEU A 51 -28.84 -14.73 17.42
N LEU A 52 -28.71 -14.21 16.22
CA LEU A 52 -29.73 -13.38 15.59
C LEU A 52 -30.84 -14.22 14.98
N SER A 53 -31.98 -13.62 14.67
CA SER A 53 -33.12 -14.27 14.00
C SER A 53 -32.75 -14.81 12.62
N SER A 54 -31.77 -14.23 11.96
CA SER A 54 -31.19 -14.68 10.67
C SER A 54 -30.30 -15.94 10.78
N GLY A 55 -30.04 -16.46 11.99
CA GLY A 55 -29.09 -17.54 12.25
C GLY A 55 -27.62 -17.07 12.36
N LYS A 56 -27.32 -15.79 12.12
CA LYS A 56 -25.99 -15.22 12.26
C LYS A 56 -25.62 -15.04 13.72
N LYS A 57 -24.37 -15.34 14.08
CA LYS A 57 -23.81 -15.07 15.43
C LYS A 57 -23.07 -13.75 15.43
N ILE A 58 -23.31 -12.90 16.41
CA ILE A 58 -22.55 -11.67 16.69
C ILE A 58 -21.84 -11.77 18.03
N ALA A 59 -20.66 -11.15 18.13
CA ALA A 59 -19.89 -11.15 19.37
C ALA A 59 -20.42 -10.10 20.34
N ILE A 60 -20.49 -10.45 21.64
CA ILE A 60 -20.73 -9.50 22.72
C ILE A 60 -19.51 -9.49 23.64
N ILE A 61 -19.00 -8.30 23.95
CA ILE A 61 -17.92 -8.06 24.90
C ILE A 61 -18.51 -7.37 26.12
N ASP A 62 -18.52 -8.07 27.25
CA ASP A 62 -18.95 -7.54 28.53
C ASP A 62 -17.76 -6.88 29.25
N THR A 63 -17.84 -5.57 29.49
CA THR A 63 -16.74 -4.82 30.10
C THR A 63 -16.95 -4.63 31.59
N PRO A 64 -15.88 -4.71 32.41
CA PRO A 64 -15.94 -4.37 33.83
C PRO A 64 -16.30 -2.89 34.02
N GLY A 65 -17.08 -2.57 35.04
CA GLY A 65 -17.55 -1.21 35.31
C GLY A 65 -16.70 -0.42 36.27
N HIS A 66 -15.81 -1.05 37.03
CA HIS A 66 -15.03 -0.39 38.09
C HIS A 66 -13.83 0.39 37.50
N GLU A 67 -13.53 1.57 38.05
CA GLU A 67 -12.42 2.47 37.64
C GLU A 67 -11.05 1.77 37.53
N LYS A 68 -10.76 0.79 38.39
CA LYS A 68 -9.52 -0.02 38.36
C LYS A 68 -9.40 -0.86 37.13
N PHE A 69 -10.49 -1.08 36.39
CA PHE A 69 -10.50 -1.95 35.18
C PHE A 69 -10.72 -1.17 33.88
N ILE A 70 -10.55 0.16 33.88
CA ILE A 70 -10.64 1.01 32.71
C ILE A 70 -9.70 0.52 31.60
N ARG A 71 -8.50 0.03 31.94
CA ARG A 71 -7.57 -0.60 30.96
C ARG A 71 -8.24 -1.78 30.19
N SER A 72 -9.01 -2.60 30.91
CA SER A 72 -9.73 -3.71 30.27
C SER A 72 -10.88 -3.19 29.40
N MET A 73 -11.61 -2.20 29.87
CA MET A 73 -12.68 -1.54 29.13
C MET A 73 -12.16 -0.93 27.83
N VAL A 74 -11.09 -0.14 27.85
CA VAL A 74 -10.46 0.48 26.66
C VAL A 74 -9.99 -0.59 25.69
N SER A 75 -9.30 -1.63 26.19
CA SER A 75 -8.83 -2.76 25.37
C SER A 75 -9.97 -3.48 24.65
N GLY A 76 -11.12 -3.65 25.31
CA GLY A 76 -12.32 -4.24 24.70
C GLY A 76 -12.99 -3.30 23.70
N ALA A 77 -13.11 -2.01 24.03
CA ALA A 77 -13.86 -1.03 23.26
C ALA A 77 -13.28 -0.80 21.85
N MET A 78 -11.97 -0.91 21.65
CA MET A 78 -11.33 -0.70 20.35
C MET A 78 -11.82 -1.61 19.22
N GLY A 79 -12.41 -2.76 19.57
CA GLY A 79 -12.96 -3.70 18.59
C GLY A 79 -14.47 -3.58 18.36
N MET A 80 -15.18 -2.74 19.14
CA MET A 80 -16.64 -2.66 19.13
C MET A 80 -17.20 -1.80 17.98
N ASP A 81 -18.30 -2.23 17.41
CA ASP A 81 -19.05 -1.48 16.39
C ASP A 81 -20.23 -0.72 17.01
N LEU A 82 -20.80 -1.26 18.10
CA LEU A 82 -21.88 -0.67 18.88
C LEU A 82 -21.63 -0.91 20.38
N VAL A 83 -21.93 0.06 21.21
CA VAL A 83 -21.85 -0.08 22.67
C VAL A 83 -23.20 0.18 23.32
N LEU A 84 -23.57 -0.72 24.23
CA LEU A 84 -24.71 -0.55 25.14
C LEU A 84 -24.20 0.19 26.39
N LEU A 85 -24.54 1.46 26.52
CA LEU A 85 -24.25 2.22 27.74
C LEU A 85 -25.38 1.94 28.77
N VAL A 86 -25.04 1.16 29.78
CA VAL A 86 -25.98 0.63 30.74
C VAL A 86 -26.04 1.52 32.00
N VAL A 87 -27.24 2.00 32.33
CA VAL A 87 -27.52 2.86 33.48
C VAL A 87 -28.68 2.28 34.28
N SER A 88 -28.53 2.15 35.59
CA SER A 88 -29.60 1.73 36.48
C SER A 88 -30.68 2.82 36.58
N ALA A 89 -31.93 2.50 36.27
CA ALA A 89 -33.06 3.43 36.48
C ALA A 89 -33.22 3.84 37.95
N LYS A 90 -32.83 2.96 38.87
CA LYS A 90 -32.88 3.24 40.33
C LYS A 90 -31.82 4.28 40.71
N GLU A 91 -30.58 4.11 40.30
CA GLU A 91 -29.44 4.92 40.75
C GLU A 91 -29.21 6.15 39.87
N GLY A 92 -29.45 6.01 38.56
CA GLY A 92 -29.23 7.07 37.57
C GLY A 92 -27.77 7.17 37.09
N ILE A 93 -27.39 8.35 36.63
CA ILE A 93 -26.04 8.62 36.14
C ILE A 93 -25.05 8.63 37.31
N MET A 94 -23.97 7.89 37.16
CA MET A 94 -22.88 7.76 38.12
C MET A 94 -21.54 8.20 37.46
N PRO A 95 -20.51 8.58 38.25
CA PRO A 95 -19.24 9.11 37.70
C PRO A 95 -18.60 8.22 36.63
N GLN A 96 -18.62 6.91 36.83
CA GLN A 96 -18.06 5.96 35.80
C GLN A 96 -18.90 5.92 34.52
N THR A 97 -20.20 6.25 34.59
CA THR A 97 -21.03 6.37 33.37
C THR A 97 -20.54 7.52 32.49
N GLU A 98 -20.21 8.67 33.09
CA GLU A 98 -19.65 9.83 32.39
C GLU A 98 -18.27 9.53 31.85
N GLU A 99 -17.36 8.93 32.64
CA GLU A 99 -16.01 8.56 32.20
C GLU A 99 -16.07 7.57 31.03
N HIS A 100 -16.92 6.54 31.11
CA HIS A 100 -17.08 5.57 30.03
C HIS A 100 -17.59 6.24 28.76
N LEU A 101 -18.57 7.13 28.83
CA LEU A 101 -19.09 7.84 27.67
C LEU A 101 -18.02 8.75 27.03
N ALA A 102 -17.23 9.43 27.87
CA ALA A 102 -16.11 10.24 27.42
C ALA A 102 -15.03 9.40 26.69
N ILE A 103 -14.69 8.23 27.23
CA ILE A 103 -13.77 7.27 26.59
C ILE A 103 -14.32 6.79 25.25
N LEU A 104 -15.60 6.40 25.17
CA LEU A 104 -16.25 5.96 23.93
C LEU A 104 -16.20 7.04 22.86
N ARG A 105 -16.41 8.32 23.22
CA ARG A 105 -16.26 9.46 22.32
C ARG A 105 -14.84 9.60 21.80
N LEU A 106 -13.83 9.56 22.66
CA LEU A 106 -12.41 9.64 22.26
C LEU A 106 -12.01 8.49 21.33
N LEU A 107 -12.51 7.29 21.58
CA LEU A 107 -12.30 6.12 20.73
C LEU A 107 -13.13 6.15 19.44
N GLN A 108 -14.01 7.14 19.28
CA GLN A 108 -14.92 7.30 18.13
C GLN A 108 -15.74 6.04 17.84
N ILE A 109 -16.32 5.44 18.89
CA ILE A 109 -17.27 4.35 18.72
C ILE A 109 -18.47 4.87 17.95
N LYS A 110 -18.76 4.22 16.80
CA LYS A 110 -19.74 4.69 15.82
C LYS A 110 -21.18 4.75 16.33
N LYS A 111 -21.53 3.88 17.29
CA LYS A 111 -22.89 3.78 17.81
C LYS A 111 -22.90 3.51 19.32
N VAL A 112 -23.59 4.37 20.06
CA VAL A 112 -23.86 4.18 21.47
C VAL A 112 -25.36 4.13 21.67
N VAL A 113 -25.86 3.04 22.27
CA VAL A 113 -27.26 2.81 22.62
C VAL A 113 -27.40 2.91 24.12
N LEU A 114 -28.36 3.69 24.59
CA LEU A 114 -28.62 3.87 26.01
C LEU A 114 -29.56 2.77 26.51
N VAL A 115 -29.19 2.10 27.60
CA VAL A 115 -29.99 1.04 28.21
C VAL A 115 -30.27 1.40 29.65
N LEU A 116 -31.54 1.59 29.99
CA LEU A 116 -31.99 1.79 31.37
C LEU A 116 -32.42 0.45 31.96
N THR A 117 -31.64 -0.06 32.91
CA THR A 117 -31.90 -1.34 33.58
C THR A 117 -32.72 -1.16 34.86
N MET A 118 -33.20 -2.27 35.44
CA MET A 118 -33.91 -2.27 36.73
C MET A 118 -35.20 -1.42 36.71
N VAL A 119 -35.92 -1.39 35.58
CA VAL A 119 -37.16 -0.61 35.45
C VAL A 119 -38.27 -1.13 36.33
N ASP A 120 -38.21 -2.42 36.67
CA ASP A 120 -39.11 -3.08 37.63
C ASP A 120 -39.00 -2.54 39.07
N LEU A 121 -37.95 -1.78 39.39
CA LEU A 121 -37.70 -1.20 40.74
C LEU A 121 -38.06 0.28 40.85
N VAL A 122 -38.63 0.88 39.80
CA VAL A 122 -38.95 2.32 39.75
C VAL A 122 -40.34 2.56 39.20
N ASP A 123 -40.92 3.70 39.58
CA ASP A 123 -42.17 4.15 38.97
C ASP A 123 -41.96 4.85 37.62
N SER A 124 -43.07 5.07 36.90
CA SER A 124 -43.02 5.70 35.57
C SER A 124 -42.52 7.15 35.61
N ALA A 125 -42.74 7.89 36.69
CA ALA A 125 -42.28 9.29 36.82
C ALA A 125 -40.75 9.35 36.96
N LEU A 126 -40.17 8.47 37.77
CA LEU A 126 -38.71 8.36 37.91
C LEU A 126 -38.06 7.83 36.62
N LEU A 127 -38.70 6.87 35.96
CA LEU A 127 -38.21 6.36 34.67
C LEU A 127 -38.14 7.48 33.63
N MET A 128 -39.18 8.26 33.43
CA MET A 128 -39.18 9.41 32.49
C MET A 128 -38.08 10.42 32.83
N LYS A 129 -37.87 10.71 34.14
CA LYS A 129 -36.78 11.59 34.59
C LYS A 129 -35.40 11.00 34.20
N ARG A 130 -35.18 9.70 34.40
CA ARG A 130 -33.92 9.02 34.03
C ARG A 130 -33.67 9.01 32.55
N GLU A 131 -34.70 8.82 31.72
CA GLU A 131 -34.59 8.93 30.27
C GLU A 131 -34.10 10.31 29.85
N GLU A 132 -34.63 11.38 30.43
CA GLU A 132 -34.18 12.73 30.09
C GLU A 132 -32.75 13.03 30.59
N GLU A 133 -32.40 12.56 31.78
CA GLU A 133 -31.04 12.69 32.31
C GLU A 133 -29.99 12.02 31.37
N VAL A 134 -30.22 10.77 30.96
CA VAL A 134 -29.26 10.05 30.09
C VAL A 134 -29.25 10.65 28.69
N ARG A 135 -30.37 11.16 28.18
CA ARG A 135 -30.46 11.89 26.93
C ARG A 135 -29.62 13.16 26.93
N THR A 136 -29.72 13.92 28.02
CA THR A 136 -28.94 15.15 28.22
C THR A 136 -27.45 14.86 28.30
N LEU A 137 -27.08 13.83 29.07
CA LEU A 137 -25.70 13.39 29.16
C LEU A 137 -25.13 12.98 27.77
N TYR A 138 -25.88 12.20 27.02
CA TYR A 138 -25.47 11.77 25.69
C TYR A 138 -25.19 12.97 24.77
N LYS A 139 -26.12 13.94 24.71
CA LYS A 139 -25.97 15.16 23.90
C LYS A 139 -24.77 16.02 24.32
N LYS A 140 -24.40 16.04 25.60
CA LYS A 140 -23.20 16.73 26.09
C LYS A 140 -21.92 16.15 25.46
N PHE A 141 -21.82 14.84 25.37
CA PHE A 141 -20.60 14.16 24.85
C PHE A 141 -20.61 13.93 23.35
N ILE A 142 -21.77 13.75 22.73
CA ILE A 142 -21.94 13.40 21.31
C ILE A 142 -22.93 14.37 20.65
N PRO A 143 -22.59 15.68 20.53
CA PRO A 143 -23.53 16.72 20.13
C PRO A 143 -23.95 16.67 18.65
N HIS A 144 -23.21 15.98 17.79
CA HIS A 144 -23.40 15.96 16.35
C HIS A 144 -24.15 14.73 15.83
N GLU A 145 -24.51 13.79 16.70
CA GLU A 145 -25.29 12.62 16.31
C GLU A 145 -26.80 12.84 16.44
N SER A 146 -27.56 11.98 15.75
CA SER A 146 -29.02 11.91 15.89
C SER A 146 -29.44 11.57 17.33
N GLU A 147 -30.72 11.77 17.66
CA GLU A 147 -31.31 11.40 18.95
C GLU A 147 -30.92 9.96 19.34
N PRO A 148 -30.39 9.74 20.58
CA PRO A 148 -29.99 8.41 21.03
C PRO A 148 -31.19 7.47 21.15
N LYS A 149 -30.98 6.20 20.80
CA LYS A 149 -31.95 5.16 21.11
C LYS A 149 -31.83 4.78 22.57
N ILE A 150 -32.95 4.80 23.28
CA ILE A 150 -33.06 4.46 24.71
C ILE A 150 -33.95 3.23 24.84
N PHE A 151 -33.49 2.23 25.60
CA PHE A 151 -34.20 0.99 25.86
C PHE A 151 -34.35 0.81 27.38
N PRO A 152 -35.53 1.14 27.94
CA PRO A 152 -35.87 0.73 29.31
C PRO A 152 -36.13 -0.78 29.32
N LEU A 153 -35.53 -1.49 30.31
CA LEU A 153 -35.66 -2.93 30.42
C LEU A 153 -35.40 -3.45 31.86
N SER A 154 -35.88 -4.64 32.12
CA SER A 154 -35.50 -5.42 33.30
C SER A 154 -34.92 -6.77 32.87
N SER A 155 -33.66 -7.01 33.24
CA SER A 155 -33.01 -8.32 33.01
C SER A 155 -33.62 -9.41 33.92
N TYR A 156 -34.34 -9.04 34.99
CA TYR A 156 -34.97 -9.96 35.91
C TYR A 156 -36.35 -10.42 35.43
N THR A 157 -37.20 -9.50 34.96
CA THR A 157 -38.57 -9.82 34.48
C THR A 157 -38.58 -10.18 32.98
N GLY A 158 -37.56 -9.80 32.25
CA GLY A 158 -37.49 -9.96 30.80
C GLY A 158 -38.13 -8.81 29.99
N GLU A 159 -38.73 -7.82 30.68
CA GLU A 159 -39.34 -6.64 30.06
C GLU A 159 -38.30 -5.87 29.22
N GLY A 160 -38.65 -5.45 28.00
CA GLY A 160 -37.80 -4.69 27.10
C GLY A 160 -36.68 -5.48 26.36
N ILE A 161 -36.33 -6.69 26.86
CA ILE A 161 -35.22 -7.47 26.25
C ILE A 161 -35.48 -7.85 24.77
N SER A 162 -36.72 -8.22 24.45
CA SER A 162 -37.08 -8.57 23.05
C SER A 162 -36.94 -7.38 22.10
N ALA A 163 -37.36 -6.19 22.52
CA ALA A 163 -37.22 -4.96 21.73
C ALA A 163 -35.75 -4.62 21.45
N LEU A 164 -34.90 -4.74 22.47
CA LEU A 164 -33.45 -4.54 22.31
C LEU A 164 -32.85 -5.59 21.36
N LYS A 165 -33.20 -6.88 21.52
CA LYS A 165 -32.74 -7.95 20.59
C LYS A 165 -33.10 -7.68 19.13
N THR A 166 -34.33 -7.25 18.87
CA THR A 166 -34.79 -6.90 17.51
C THR A 166 -33.98 -5.75 16.95
N TYR A 167 -33.80 -4.68 17.70
CA TYR A 167 -33.01 -3.54 17.29
C TYR A 167 -31.54 -3.93 16.97
N LEU A 168 -30.91 -4.74 17.83
CA LEU A 168 -29.53 -5.19 17.62
C LEU A 168 -29.41 -6.05 16.36
N SER A 169 -30.43 -6.88 16.07
CA SER A 169 -30.47 -7.68 14.84
C SER A 169 -30.55 -6.81 13.60
N GLU A 170 -31.45 -5.82 13.58
CA GLU A 170 -31.59 -4.87 12.48
C GLU A 170 -30.31 -4.06 12.24
N GLU A 171 -29.64 -3.62 13.32
CA GLU A 171 -28.41 -2.83 13.19
C GLU A 171 -27.24 -3.68 12.67
N ALA A 172 -27.12 -4.92 13.11
CA ALA A 172 -26.10 -5.83 12.61
C ALA A 172 -26.28 -6.20 11.12
N GLU A 173 -27.51 -6.17 10.64
CA GLU A 173 -27.81 -6.41 9.21
C GLU A 173 -27.57 -5.17 8.32
N LYS A 174 -27.83 -3.96 8.84
CA LYS A 174 -27.64 -2.70 8.12
C LYS A 174 -26.18 -2.29 8.00
N THR A 175 -25.33 -2.72 8.93
CA THR A 175 -23.96 -2.24 9.00
C THR A 175 -23.08 -2.98 7.98
N GLU A 176 -22.43 -2.22 7.12
CA GLU A 176 -21.30 -2.74 6.35
C GLU A 176 -20.20 -3.16 7.33
N GLY A 177 -19.94 -4.46 7.45
CA GLY A 177 -18.93 -5.00 8.35
C GLY A 177 -17.55 -4.38 8.11
N LYS A 178 -16.66 -4.53 9.09
CA LYS A 178 -15.26 -4.09 8.95
C LYS A 178 -14.67 -4.67 7.67
N SER A 179 -14.04 -3.81 6.88
CA SER A 179 -13.39 -4.23 5.64
C SER A 179 -12.31 -5.27 5.95
N SER A 180 -12.38 -6.43 5.33
CA SER A 180 -11.30 -7.43 5.31
C SER A 180 -10.06 -6.92 4.56
N GLY A 181 -10.12 -5.71 4.02
CA GLY A 181 -9.03 -5.07 3.32
C GLY A 181 -7.92 -4.57 4.25
N GLY A 182 -6.68 -4.59 3.74
CA GLY A 182 -5.48 -4.25 4.48
C GLY A 182 -4.80 -5.47 5.08
N PHE A 183 -3.68 -5.25 5.76
CA PHE A 183 -2.92 -6.32 6.42
C PHE A 183 -3.61 -6.79 7.70
N PHE A 184 -3.41 -8.06 8.03
CA PHE A 184 -3.89 -8.63 9.29
C PHE A 184 -3.23 -7.95 10.48
N ARG A 185 -4.05 -7.56 11.49
CA ARG A 185 -3.59 -6.98 12.75
C ARG A 185 -4.50 -7.38 13.90
N MET A 186 -3.91 -7.98 14.94
CA MET A 186 -4.59 -8.44 16.16
C MET A 186 -3.78 -8.04 17.40
N PRO A 187 -4.21 -7.04 18.19
CA PRO A 187 -3.67 -6.80 19.52
C PRO A 187 -3.94 -7.98 20.45
N VAL A 188 -2.93 -8.40 21.19
CA VAL A 188 -3.00 -9.53 22.12
C VAL A 188 -3.56 -9.10 23.46
N ASP A 189 -4.67 -9.66 23.89
CA ASP A 189 -5.28 -9.37 25.20
C ASP A 189 -4.99 -10.43 26.28
N ARG A 190 -4.72 -11.68 25.88
CA ARG A 190 -4.35 -12.78 26.79
C ARG A 190 -3.32 -13.69 26.15
N VAL A 191 -2.42 -14.22 27.01
CA VAL A 191 -1.43 -15.24 26.66
C VAL A 191 -1.47 -16.34 27.69
N PHE A 192 -1.66 -17.57 27.25
CA PHE A 192 -1.67 -18.76 28.14
C PHE A 192 -1.10 -19.97 27.43
N SER A 193 -0.68 -20.96 28.19
CA SER A 193 -0.17 -22.23 27.66
C SER A 193 -1.18 -23.35 27.92
N VAL A 194 -1.38 -24.20 26.91
CA VAL A 194 -2.23 -25.39 27.01
C VAL A 194 -1.38 -26.62 26.69
N ALA A 195 -1.47 -27.63 27.53
CA ALA A 195 -0.76 -28.88 27.31
C ALA A 195 -1.13 -29.48 25.93
N GLY A 196 -0.10 -29.79 25.12
CA GLY A 196 -0.26 -30.31 23.76
C GLY A 196 -0.54 -29.26 22.66
N ALA A 197 -1.07 -28.09 22.98
CA ALA A 197 -1.34 -27.02 22.03
C ALA A 197 -0.28 -25.91 22.02
N GLY A 198 0.58 -25.85 23.05
CA GLY A 198 1.63 -24.84 23.17
C GLY A 198 1.15 -23.49 23.69
N THR A 199 1.74 -22.41 23.22
CA THR A 199 1.34 -21.03 23.58
C THR A 199 0.16 -20.60 22.73
N ILE A 200 -0.90 -20.19 23.42
CA ILE A 200 -2.10 -19.64 22.80
C ILE A 200 -2.21 -18.16 23.14
N VAL A 201 -2.48 -17.35 22.15
CA VAL A 201 -2.76 -15.92 22.29
C VAL A 201 -4.16 -15.62 21.81
N THR A 202 -4.84 -14.70 22.49
CA THR A 202 -6.17 -14.25 22.08
C THR A 202 -6.21 -12.76 21.86
N GLY A 203 -7.10 -12.33 20.96
CA GLY A 203 -7.32 -10.93 20.63
C GLY A 203 -8.51 -10.77 19.69
N THR A 204 -8.88 -9.53 19.44
CA THR A 204 -9.84 -9.17 18.39
C THR A 204 -9.07 -8.68 17.16
N ALA A 205 -9.31 -9.26 15.99
CA ALA A 205 -8.72 -8.78 14.76
C ALA A 205 -9.28 -7.40 14.40
N LEU A 206 -8.41 -6.41 14.25
CA LEU A 206 -8.81 -5.03 13.94
C LEU A 206 -8.83 -4.77 12.43
N SER A 207 -8.05 -5.51 11.65
CA SER A 207 -7.96 -5.39 10.17
C SER A 207 -7.52 -6.69 9.53
N GLY A 208 -7.76 -6.82 8.23
CA GLY A 208 -7.26 -7.89 7.37
C GLY A 208 -7.86 -9.27 7.64
N LYS A 209 -7.14 -10.29 7.18
CA LYS A 209 -7.51 -11.71 7.26
C LYS A 209 -6.29 -12.52 7.71
N ILE A 210 -6.49 -13.50 8.58
CA ILE A 210 -5.48 -14.52 8.92
C ILE A 210 -5.95 -15.89 8.42
N GLY A 211 -5.05 -16.68 7.86
CA GLY A 211 -5.34 -18.05 7.40
C GLY A 211 -4.85 -18.32 5.98
N GLY A 212 -4.96 -19.59 5.55
CA GLY A 212 -4.36 -20.08 4.30
C GLY A 212 -2.86 -20.44 4.46
N ALA A 213 -2.29 -21.12 3.48
CA ALA A 213 -0.96 -21.72 3.56
C ALA A 213 0.23 -20.72 3.51
N VAL A 214 0.05 -19.40 3.42
CA VAL A 214 1.09 -18.46 2.94
C VAL A 214 1.20 -17.16 3.75
N GLY A 215 0.90 -17.13 5.04
CA GLY A 215 1.10 -15.92 5.83
C GLY A 215 2.35 -16.00 6.71
N VAL A 216 3.30 -15.06 6.57
CA VAL A 216 4.37 -14.87 7.57
C VAL A 216 3.93 -13.76 8.51
N TYR A 217 3.74 -14.10 9.79
CA TYR A 217 3.31 -13.18 10.81
C TYR A 217 4.45 -12.85 11.78
N CYS A 218 4.37 -11.69 12.41
CA CYS A 218 5.31 -11.26 13.43
C CYS A 218 4.57 -10.81 14.68
N ILE A 219 5.21 -10.99 15.84
CA ILE A 219 4.85 -10.36 17.10
C ILE A 219 5.59 -9.03 17.17
N TYR A 220 4.84 -7.95 17.25
CA TYR A 220 5.34 -6.60 17.46
C TYR A 220 5.14 -6.19 18.93
N PRO A 221 6.04 -5.36 19.51
CA PRO A 221 7.07 -4.56 18.83
C PRO A 221 8.40 -5.29 18.57
N GLU A 222 8.61 -6.52 19.01
CA GLU A 222 9.90 -7.22 18.91
C GLU A 222 10.20 -7.73 17.49
N GLU A 223 9.29 -7.63 16.54
CA GLU A 223 9.40 -8.11 15.15
C GLU A 223 9.76 -9.60 15.06
N ARG A 224 9.34 -10.40 16.06
CA ARG A 224 9.61 -11.83 16.11
C ARG A 224 8.69 -12.59 15.18
N GLU A 225 9.24 -13.31 14.22
CA GLU A 225 8.49 -14.18 13.31
C GLU A 225 7.80 -15.31 14.06
N VAL A 226 6.56 -15.59 13.69
CA VAL A 226 5.76 -16.67 14.27
C VAL A 226 5.04 -17.47 13.19
N LYS A 227 4.89 -18.76 13.47
CA LYS A 227 4.05 -19.67 12.68
C LYS A 227 2.78 -19.96 13.45
N VAL A 228 1.63 -19.72 12.82
CA VAL A 228 0.33 -20.05 13.38
C VAL A 228 0.03 -21.51 13.03
N ARG A 229 -0.20 -22.33 14.06
CA ARG A 229 -0.53 -23.75 13.92
C ARG A 229 -2.03 -23.96 13.74
N ASN A 230 -2.83 -23.22 14.52
CA ASN A 230 -4.29 -23.35 14.53
C ASN A 230 -4.93 -21.99 14.80
N ILE A 231 -6.10 -21.79 14.22
CA ILE A 231 -6.94 -20.60 14.37
C ILE A 231 -8.28 -21.06 14.92
N GLN A 232 -8.75 -20.44 15.99
CA GLN A 232 -10.06 -20.69 16.57
C GLN A 232 -10.88 -19.41 16.63
N VAL A 233 -12.15 -19.50 16.26
CA VAL A 233 -13.15 -18.45 16.41
C VAL A 233 -14.34 -19.06 17.16
N HIS A 234 -14.78 -18.41 18.24
CA HIS A 234 -15.85 -18.92 19.12
C HIS A 234 -15.61 -20.33 19.69
N GLY A 235 -14.34 -20.77 19.81
CA GLY A 235 -13.96 -22.10 20.29
C GLY A 235 -13.96 -23.20 19.24
N GLU A 236 -14.25 -22.88 18.00
CA GLU A 236 -14.25 -23.80 16.87
C GLU A 236 -13.01 -23.56 15.99
N ASP A 237 -12.39 -24.63 15.50
CA ASP A 237 -11.26 -24.55 14.58
C ASP A 237 -11.73 -24.08 13.21
N VAL A 238 -11.06 -23.07 12.66
CA VAL A 238 -11.40 -22.48 11.37
C VAL A 238 -10.17 -22.37 10.45
N PRO A 239 -10.33 -22.46 9.12
CA PRO A 239 -9.22 -22.32 8.20
C PRO A 239 -8.73 -20.87 8.06
N SER A 240 -9.57 -19.89 8.40
CA SER A 240 -9.24 -18.47 8.35
C SER A 240 -10.15 -17.66 9.26
N ALA A 241 -9.65 -16.49 9.69
CA ALA A 241 -10.42 -15.53 10.48
C ALA A 241 -10.21 -14.09 9.94
N TYR A 242 -11.16 -13.20 10.24
CA TYR A 242 -11.31 -11.90 9.62
C TYR A 242 -11.37 -10.76 10.65
N ALA A 243 -11.21 -9.54 10.17
CA ALA A 243 -11.43 -8.34 10.98
C ALA A 243 -12.81 -8.35 11.66
N GLY A 244 -12.86 -7.96 12.94
CA GLY A 244 -14.06 -8.00 13.78
C GLY A 244 -14.22 -9.29 14.58
N GLU A 245 -13.51 -10.37 14.24
CA GLU A 245 -13.60 -11.64 14.98
C GLU A 245 -12.69 -11.66 16.19
N ARG A 246 -13.18 -12.32 17.24
CA ARG A 246 -12.34 -12.71 18.37
C ARG A 246 -11.67 -14.04 18.07
N ILE A 247 -10.33 -13.99 18.06
CA ILE A 247 -9.50 -15.09 17.56
C ILE A 247 -8.62 -15.62 18.68
N ALA A 248 -8.45 -16.95 18.73
CA ALA A 248 -7.38 -17.60 19.46
C ALA A 248 -6.40 -18.24 18.45
N LEU A 249 -5.12 -17.89 18.59
CA LEU A 249 -4.05 -18.42 17.75
C LEU A 249 -3.12 -19.32 18.55
N SER A 250 -2.93 -20.55 18.08
CA SER A 250 -1.89 -21.44 18.59
C SER A 250 -0.59 -21.17 17.87
N LEU A 251 0.45 -20.75 18.61
CA LEU A 251 1.74 -20.35 18.07
C LEU A 251 2.73 -21.53 18.18
N GLN A 252 3.32 -21.91 17.04
CA GLN A 252 4.22 -23.05 16.99
C GLN A 252 5.60 -22.72 17.56
N GLY A 253 6.11 -23.57 18.48
CA GLY A 253 7.50 -23.50 18.96
C GLY A 253 7.81 -22.26 19.81
N MET A 254 6.78 -21.61 20.38
CA MET A 254 6.94 -20.39 21.15
C MET A 254 6.70 -20.62 22.63
N GLU A 255 7.59 -20.10 23.47
CA GLU A 255 7.40 -20.04 24.91
C GLU A 255 6.41 -18.91 25.30
N LYS A 256 5.65 -19.11 26.39
CA LYS A 256 4.69 -18.13 26.89
C LYS A 256 5.33 -16.76 27.17
N ALA A 257 6.58 -16.76 27.68
CA ALA A 257 7.31 -15.53 27.99
C ALA A 257 7.69 -14.68 26.75
N ALA A 258 7.57 -15.25 25.55
CA ALA A 258 7.96 -14.60 24.30
C ALA A 258 6.86 -13.71 23.71
N CYS A 259 5.65 -13.69 24.33
CA CYS A 259 4.53 -12.84 23.95
C CYS A 259 3.82 -12.37 25.22
N LYS A 260 3.43 -11.10 25.28
CA LYS A 260 2.73 -10.50 26.43
C LYS A 260 1.45 -9.79 25.98
N LYS A 261 0.54 -9.52 26.91
CA LYS A 261 -0.57 -8.60 26.67
C LYS A 261 -0.02 -7.24 26.24
N GLY A 262 -0.58 -6.66 25.22
CA GLY A 262 -0.11 -5.41 24.63
C GLY A 262 0.72 -5.61 23.35
N ASP A 263 1.23 -6.82 23.11
CA ASP A 263 1.86 -7.16 21.83
C ASP A 263 0.81 -7.20 20.69
N ILE A 264 1.29 -7.12 19.47
CA ILE A 264 0.41 -7.16 18.27
C ILE A 264 0.90 -8.27 17.35
N ILE A 265 0.00 -9.16 16.93
CA ILE A 265 0.27 -10.08 15.82
C ILE A 265 -0.19 -9.44 14.53
N ALA A 266 0.72 -9.28 13.59
CA ALA A 266 0.45 -8.71 12.28
C ALA A 266 1.30 -9.36 11.18
N GLU A 267 0.98 -9.09 9.93
CA GLU A 267 1.80 -9.51 8.80
C GLU A 267 3.22 -8.95 8.92
N LYS A 268 4.20 -9.75 8.49
CA LYS A 268 5.61 -9.34 8.52
C LYS A 268 5.84 -8.08 7.68
N GLY A 269 6.47 -7.06 8.30
CA GLY A 269 6.82 -5.80 7.65
C GLY A 269 5.65 -4.82 7.48
N SER A 270 4.46 -5.13 8.02
CA SER A 270 3.29 -4.25 7.96
C SER A 270 3.33 -3.10 8.97
N LEU A 271 4.03 -3.29 10.08
CA LEU A 271 4.19 -2.32 11.15
C LEU A 271 5.67 -1.99 11.38
N GLN A 272 5.94 -0.84 11.96
CA GLN A 272 7.27 -0.42 12.40
C GLN A 272 7.22 -0.01 13.87
N PRO A 273 7.98 -0.69 14.74
CA PRO A 273 8.06 -0.34 16.16
C PRO A 273 8.72 1.02 16.39
N SER A 274 8.14 1.83 17.27
CA SER A 274 8.66 3.16 17.60
C SER A 274 8.56 3.47 19.09
N PHE A 275 9.50 4.27 19.61
CA PHE A 275 9.41 4.95 20.90
C PHE A 275 8.70 6.31 20.81
N LEU A 276 8.33 6.74 19.60
CA LEU A 276 7.78 8.06 19.31
C LEU A 276 6.48 7.90 18.51
N LEU A 277 5.46 8.69 18.87
CA LEU A 277 4.24 8.81 18.09
C LEU A 277 3.92 10.29 17.93
N ASP A 278 3.68 10.75 16.71
CA ASP A 278 3.11 12.09 16.49
C ASP A 278 1.59 11.98 16.48
N CYS A 279 0.94 12.78 17.28
CA CYS A 279 -0.47 12.62 17.60
C CYS A 279 -1.23 13.96 17.62
N ARG A 280 -2.55 13.87 17.38
CA ARG A 280 -3.52 14.86 17.84
C ARG A 280 -4.05 14.38 19.18
N ILE A 281 -4.03 15.23 20.21
CA ILE A 281 -4.66 14.93 21.51
C ILE A 281 -5.75 15.94 21.82
N GLU A 282 -6.74 15.51 22.60
CA GLU A 282 -7.81 16.34 23.17
C GLU A 282 -7.86 16.11 24.70
N CYS A 283 -8.04 17.18 25.46
CA CYS A 283 -8.26 17.11 26.91
C CYS A 283 -9.78 17.06 27.20
N ILE A 284 -10.22 16.09 28.00
CA ILE A 284 -11.63 15.92 28.38
C ILE A 284 -11.88 16.12 29.90
N SER A 285 -10.81 16.19 30.69
CA SER A 285 -10.95 16.38 32.13
C SER A 285 -11.38 17.80 32.44
N PRO A 286 -12.47 18.00 33.19
CA PRO A 286 -12.89 19.31 33.66
C PRO A 286 -12.04 19.87 34.83
N PHE A 287 -11.24 19.00 35.47
CA PHE A 287 -10.48 19.35 36.68
C PHE A 287 -8.97 19.42 36.43
N SER A 288 -8.50 18.88 35.32
CA SER A 288 -7.07 18.71 35.06
C SER A 288 -6.70 19.26 33.69
N GLU A 289 -5.44 19.72 33.57
CA GLU A 289 -4.83 20.18 32.29
C GLU A 289 -3.81 19.14 31.87
N ILE A 290 -3.59 19.00 30.56
CA ILE A 290 -2.43 18.27 30.01
C ILE A 290 -1.34 19.27 29.70
N LYS A 291 -0.13 19.07 30.28
CA LYS A 291 1.00 20.02 30.20
C LYS A 291 2.18 19.48 29.41
N HIS A 292 2.97 20.40 28.85
CA HIS A 292 4.23 20.05 28.22
C HIS A 292 5.19 19.36 29.21
N ASN A 293 5.86 18.30 28.76
CA ASN A 293 6.73 17.43 29.57
C ASN A 293 6.02 16.60 30.66
N GLN A 294 4.70 16.58 30.72
CA GLN A 294 3.97 15.77 31.67
C GLN A 294 4.14 14.27 31.37
N HIS A 295 4.28 13.47 32.43
CA HIS A 295 4.24 12.02 32.36
C HIS A 295 2.80 11.54 32.47
N LEU A 296 2.40 10.64 31.60
CA LEU A 296 1.05 10.09 31.50
C LEU A 296 1.13 8.61 31.14
N GLU A 297 0.02 7.92 31.33
CA GLU A 297 -0.19 6.53 30.93
C GLU A 297 -0.96 6.50 29.60
N LEU A 298 -0.33 5.94 28.56
CA LEU A 298 -0.92 5.71 27.24
C LEU A 298 -1.59 4.35 27.20
N LEU A 299 -2.88 4.32 26.87
CA LEU A 299 -3.65 3.11 26.57
C LEU A 299 -3.91 3.07 25.05
N ILE A 300 -3.25 2.16 24.35
CA ILE A 300 -3.37 2.00 22.90
C ILE A 300 -3.49 0.51 22.53
N GLY A 301 -4.50 0.13 21.76
CA GLY A 301 -4.80 -1.29 21.53
C GLY A 301 -5.06 -2.00 22.86
N THR A 302 -4.25 -3.01 23.14
CA THR A 302 -4.23 -3.72 24.42
C THR A 302 -3.02 -3.35 25.29
N ALA A 303 -2.15 -2.46 24.77
CA ALA A 303 -0.94 -2.00 25.44
C ALA A 303 -1.23 -0.89 26.45
N HIS A 304 -0.41 -0.85 27.49
CA HIS A 304 -0.35 0.17 28.51
C HIS A 304 1.11 0.58 28.66
N ILE A 305 1.41 1.85 28.35
CA ILE A 305 2.81 2.32 28.21
C ILE A 305 2.95 3.69 28.84
N PRO A 306 3.84 3.87 29.83
CA PRO A 306 4.17 5.18 30.34
C PRO A 306 4.75 6.05 29.22
N CYS A 307 4.30 7.29 29.10
CA CYS A 307 4.74 8.21 28.08
C CYS A 307 4.95 9.64 28.61
N LYS A 308 5.71 10.42 27.84
CA LYS A 308 5.92 11.84 28.09
C LYS A 308 5.32 12.64 26.94
N VAL A 309 4.52 13.66 27.27
CA VAL A 309 3.84 14.50 26.28
C VAL A 309 4.71 15.68 25.91
N ILE A 310 5.08 15.81 24.64
CA ILE A 310 5.85 16.91 24.09
C ILE A 310 4.96 17.72 23.15
N PHE A 311 4.53 18.88 23.60
CA PHE A 311 3.76 19.80 22.78
C PHE A 311 4.64 20.36 21.67
N LEU A 312 4.15 20.31 20.44
CA LEU A 312 4.83 20.88 19.27
C LEU A 312 4.60 22.40 19.21
N GLU A 313 3.44 22.83 19.71
CA GLU A 313 3.04 24.22 19.87
C GLU A 313 2.25 24.37 21.19
N GLY A 314 2.32 25.57 21.80
CA GLY A 314 1.69 25.81 23.11
C GLY A 314 2.40 25.13 24.28
N GLU A 315 1.82 25.16 25.47
CA GLU A 315 2.40 24.57 26.70
C GLU A 315 1.44 23.63 27.44
N LYS A 316 0.14 23.79 27.21
CA LYS A 316 -0.90 23.03 27.87
C LYS A 316 -2.20 23.11 27.10
N ILE A 317 -3.09 22.19 27.36
CA ILE A 317 -4.48 22.18 26.92
C ILE A 317 -5.40 21.89 28.11
N LYS A 318 -6.60 22.49 28.08
CA LYS A 318 -7.69 22.33 29.05
C LYS A 318 -8.85 21.57 28.41
N GLU A 319 -9.91 21.32 29.22
CA GLU A 319 -11.14 20.67 28.72
C GLU A 319 -11.63 21.28 27.40
N GLY A 320 -11.88 20.43 26.42
CA GLY A 320 -12.35 20.78 25.08
C GLY A 320 -11.27 21.31 24.12
N GLU A 321 -10.04 21.55 24.61
CA GLU A 321 -8.94 21.99 23.75
C GLU A 321 -8.17 20.79 23.17
N SER A 322 -7.61 20.99 21.98
CA SER A 322 -6.78 19.98 21.29
C SER A 322 -5.45 20.56 20.85
N SER A 323 -4.43 19.70 20.70
CA SER A 323 -3.11 20.09 20.23
C SER A 323 -2.38 18.98 19.51
N LEU A 324 -1.43 19.35 18.65
CA LEU A 324 -0.44 18.45 18.08
C LEU A 324 0.69 18.22 19.07
N VAL A 325 0.99 16.95 19.33
CA VAL A 325 2.04 16.54 20.26
C VAL A 325 2.84 15.39 19.71
N GLN A 326 4.05 15.21 20.23
CA GLN A 326 4.79 13.97 20.12
C GLN A 326 4.75 13.25 21.48
N LEU A 327 4.26 12.02 21.50
CA LEU A 327 4.36 11.13 22.65
C LEU A 327 5.70 10.42 22.64
N GLN A 328 6.48 10.54 23.71
CA GLN A 328 7.74 9.83 23.91
C GLN A 328 7.47 8.67 24.88
N LEU A 329 7.56 7.46 24.38
CA LEU A 329 7.18 6.23 25.08
C LEU A 329 8.38 5.65 25.85
N GLN A 330 8.12 4.99 26.98
CA GLN A 330 9.15 4.25 27.71
C GLN A 330 9.43 2.87 27.10
N GLU A 331 8.43 2.26 26.47
CA GLU A 331 8.57 1.02 25.70
C GLU A 331 8.15 1.26 24.24
N LYS A 332 8.72 0.48 23.34
CA LYS A 332 8.29 0.52 21.93
C LYS A 332 6.85 0.03 21.80
N THR A 333 6.12 0.62 20.90
CA THR A 333 4.86 0.08 20.39
C THR A 333 4.85 0.10 18.88
N ALA A 334 3.93 -0.64 18.27
CA ALA A 334 3.68 -0.61 16.85
C ALA A 334 2.23 -0.20 16.63
N SER A 335 2.02 0.93 15.99
CA SER A 335 0.69 1.51 15.76
C SER A 335 0.45 1.80 14.29
N VAL A 336 -0.76 2.24 13.97
CA VAL A 336 -1.15 2.65 12.62
C VAL A 336 -1.67 4.07 12.61
N PHE A 337 -1.67 4.68 11.42
CA PHE A 337 -2.32 5.98 11.21
C PHE A 337 -3.79 5.94 11.66
N GLN A 338 -4.23 7.00 12.34
CA GLN A 338 -5.56 7.15 12.97
C GLN A 338 -5.91 6.13 14.06
N GLU A 339 -4.94 5.37 14.58
CA GLU A 339 -5.19 4.54 15.75
C GLU A 339 -5.54 5.40 16.97
N ARG A 340 -6.66 5.08 17.60
CA ARG A 340 -7.18 5.81 18.77
C ARG A 340 -6.51 5.36 20.04
N PHE A 341 -6.36 6.27 20.99
CA PHE A 341 -5.78 5.99 22.31
C PHE A 341 -6.36 6.88 23.39
N ILE A 342 -6.14 6.47 24.63
CA ILE A 342 -6.55 7.19 25.85
C ILE A 342 -5.30 7.57 26.62
N LEU A 343 -5.33 8.74 27.28
CA LEU A 343 -4.31 9.23 28.19
C LEU A 343 -4.87 9.34 29.60
N ARG A 344 -4.21 8.68 30.54
CA ARG A 344 -4.54 8.75 31.99
C ARG A 344 -3.40 9.39 32.77
N ASN A 345 -3.72 9.89 33.97
CA ASN A 345 -2.68 10.37 34.88
C ASN A 345 -1.79 9.21 35.40
N ASP A 346 -0.61 9.51 35.95
CA ASP A 346 0.35 8.49 36.44
C ASP A 346 -0.28 7.59 37.53
N ALA A 347 -1.19 8.12 38.35
CA ALA A 347 -1.91 7.34 39.36
C ALA A 347 -3.03 6.47 38.78
N GLU A 348 -3.31 6.60 37.48
CA GLU A 348 -4.40 5.94 36.76
C GLU A 348 -5.80 6.13 37.38
N SER A 349 -5.95 7.15 38.18
CA SER A 349 -7.21 7.48 38.85
C SER A 349 -8.15 8.31 37.97
N GLU A 350 -7.62 8.96 36.89
CA GLU A 350 -8.38 9.88 36.07
C GLU A 350 -8.00 9.76 34.57
N THR A 351 -8.99 9.75 33.70
CA THR A 351 -8.82 9.89 32.27
C THR A 351 -8.73 11.37 31.93
N LEU A 352 -7.53 11.84 31.53
CA LEU A 352 -7.29 13.24 31.19
C LEU A 352 -7.72 13.58 29.77
N GLY A 353 -7.59 12.64 28.86
CA GLY A 353 -7.88 12.87 27.46
C GLY A 353 -7.56 11.66 26.60
N GLY A 354 -7.35 11.92 25.34
CA GLY A 354 -6.98 10.90 24.36
C GLY A 354 -6.79 11.53 22.99
N GLY A 355 -6.76 10.71 21.96
CA GLY A 355 -6.58 11.23 20.62
C GLY A 355 -6.33 10.14 19.60
N PHE A 356 -5.58 10.50 18.56
CA PHE A 356 -5.23 9.56 17.51
C PHE A 356 -3.82 9.79 16.96
N VAL A 357 -3.24 8.73 16.45
CA VAL A 357 -1.91 8.72 15.87
C VAL A 357 -1.94 9.32 14.47
N LEU A 358 -1.07 10.28 14.20
CA LEU A 358 -0.84 10.88 12.88
C LEU A 358 0.38 10.25 12.18
N ASP A 359 1.53 10.21 12.85
CA ASP A 359 2.69 9.46 12.36
C ASP A 359 3.05 8.36 13.38
N PRO A 360 2.86 7.09 13.01
CA PRO A 360 3.16 5.96 13.91
C PRO A 360 4.66 5.71 14.10
N CYS A 361 5.52 6.28 13.24
CA CYS A 361 6.96 6.11 13.31
C CYS A 361 7.73 7.36 12.83
N PRO A 362 7.67 8.46 13.61
CA PRO A 362 8.40 9.68 13.30
C PRO A 362 9.90 9.42 13.19
N SER A 363 10.57 10.13 12.29
CA SER A 363 12.01 9.95 12.02
C SER A 363 12.92 10.39 13.18
N GLY A 364 12.37 11.04 14.21
CA GLY A 364 13.12 11.50 15.37
C GLY A 364 12.33 12.37 16.33
N ARG A 365 13.00 12.82 17.39
CA ARG A 365 12.41 13.72 18.39
C ARG A 365 12.23 15.11 17.81
N HIS A 366 11.04 15.66 17.96
CA HIS A 366 10.75 17.02 17.57
C HIS A 366 11.14 18.02 18.67
N ARG A 367 11.58 19.19 18.24
CA ARG A 367 11.81 20.32 19.15
C ARG A 367 10.68 21.32 18.95
N ARG A 368 10.11 21.78 20.05
CA ARG A 368 9.04 22.78 20.09
C ARG A 368 9.40 24.01 19.22
N GLY A 369 8.45 24.45 18.38
CA GLY A 369 8.61 25.58 17.48
C GLY A 369 9.60 25.41 16.33
N ARG A 370 10.18 24.21 16.14
CA ARG A 370 11.11 23.91 15.03
C ARG A 370 10.56 22.88 14.03
N PHE A 371 9.50 22.18 14.39
CA PHE A 371 8.87 21.22 13.50
C PHE A 371 7.79 21.90 12.66
N PRO A 372 7.76 21.71 11.32
CA PRO A 372 6.73 22.28 10.48
C PRO A 372 5.40 21.52 10.72
N LEU A 373 4.48 22.14 11.46
CA LEU A 373 3.16 21.58 11.80
C LEU A 373 2.33 21.28 10.56
N THR A 374 2.53 22.06 9.49
CA THR A 374 1.84 21.88 8.19
C THR A 374 1.89 20.45 7.64
N PHE A 375 2.93 19.68 7.99
CA PHE A 375 3.00 18.26 7.58
C PHE A 375 1.96 17.41 8.32
N LEU A 376 1.83 17.57 9.65
CA LEU A 376 0.87 16.81 10.44
C LEU A 376 -0.57 17.29 10.20
N GLU A 377 -0.77 18.59 9.98
CA GLU A 377 -2.06 19.17 9.60
C GLU A 377 -2.53 18.67 8.23
N ALA A 378 -1.63 18.63 7.24
CA ALA A 378 -1.93 18.07 5.94
C ALA A 378 -2.29 16.58 6.03
N LEU A 379 -1.54 15.81 6.83
CA LEU A 379 -1.82 14.39 7.04
C LEU A 379 -3.18 14.17 7.73
N GLU A 380 -3.54 15.03 8.67
CA GLU A 380 -4.84 14.99 9.35
C GLU A 380 -6.01 15.31 8.41
N ASN A 381 -5.88 16.33 7.57
CA ASN A 381 -6.94 16.85 6.72
C ASN A 381 -7.08 16.12 5.37
N GLU A 382 -5.96 15.73 4.76
CA GLU A 382 -5.90 15.17 3.40
C GLU A 382 -5.69 13.65 3.39
N GLY A 383 -5.18 13.08 4.48
CA GLY A 383 -5.02 11.64 4.67
C GLY A 383 -3.79 11.03 4.02
N GLU A 384 -3.77 9.69 3.96
CA GLU A 384 -2.61 8.88 3.55
C GLU A 384 -2.24 9.04 2.08
N GLU A 385 -3.21 9.22 1.20
CA GLU A 385 -2.97 9.35 -0.25
C GLU A 385 -2.22 10.64 -0.58
N ALA A 386 -2.60 11.74 0.05
CA ALA A 386 -1.92 13.02 -0.09
C ALA A 386 -0.50 12.96 0.47
N LEU A 387 -0.28 12.21 1.57
CA LEU A 387 1.04 11.96 2.11
C LEU A 387 1.93 11.24 1.10
N LEU A 388 1.45 10.16 0.48
CA LEU A 388 2.18 9.44 -0.57
C LEU A 388 2.47 10.34 -1.78
N ALA A 389 1.47 11.09 -2.23
CA ALA A 389 1.62 12.03 -3.34
C ALA A 389 2.66 13.11 -3.03
N SER A 390 2.62 13.72 -1.83
CA SER A 390 3.59 14.71 -1.37
C SER A 390 5.01 14.15 -1.29
N PHE A 391 5.16 12.91 -0.80
CA PHE A 391 6.45 12.22 -0.74
C PHE A 391 7.03 12.00 -2.14
N LEU A 392 6.24 11.47 -3.07
CA LEU A 392 6.68 11.22 -4.46
C LEU A 392 6.94 12.54 -5.20
N LYS A 393 6.14 13.58 -4.98
CA LYS A 393 6.34 14.91 -5.56
C LYS A 393 7.68 15.53 -5.15
N LYS A 394 8.09 15.38 -3.89
CA LYS A 394 9.42 15.82 -3.42
C LYS A 394 10.56 15.08 -4.11
N ARG A 395 10.35 13.83 -4.51
CA ARG A 395 11.32 13.05 -5.27
C ARG A 395 11.33 13.36 -6.76
N LYS A 396 10.34 14.11 -7.24
CA LYS A 396 10.20 14.48 -8.66
C LYS A 396 10.27 13.22 -9.55
N ARG A 397 11.20 13.22 -10.48
CA ARG A 397 11.42 12.13 -11.46
C ARG A 397 12.12 10.88 -10.88
N ASN A 398 12.45 10.84 -9.58
CA ASN A 398 13.11 9.68 -9.00
C ASN A 398 12.09 8.61 -8.60
N PHE A 399 12.15 7.48 -9.27
CA PHE A 399 11.32 6.32 -8.95
C PHE A 399 11.62 5.79 -7.55
N SER A 400 10.56 5.48 -6.79
CA SER A 400 10.65 4.82 -5.49
C SER A 400 10.24 3.35 -5.61
N SER A 401 11.04 2.43 -5.07
CA SER A 401 10.67 1.02 -5.10
C SER A 401 9.48 0.72 -4.18
N PHE A 402 8.68 -0.28 -4.52
CA PHE A 402 7.59 -0.72 -3.67
C PHE A 402 8.09 -1.24 -2.32
N THR A 403 9.26 -1.87 -2.30
CA THR A 403 9.94 -2.28 -1.08
C THR A 403 10.27 -1.08 -0.19
N GLU A 404 10.79 0.01 -0.75
CA GLU A 404 11.03 1.27 -0.03
C GLU A 404 9.72 1.89 0.48
N LEU A 405 8.68 1.98 -0.38
CA LEU A 405 7.40 2.54 0.00
C LEU A 405 6.73 1.74 1.13
N LYS A 406 6.71 0.40 1.04
CA LYS A 406 6.19 -0.46 2.12
C LYS A 406 6.93 -0.24 3.44
N LYS A 407 8.25 -0.13 3.40
CA LYS A 407 9.05 0.13 4.60
C LYS A 407 8.82 1.53 5.16
N ARG A 408 8.82 2.56 4.31
CA ARG A 408 8.66 3.97 4.72
C ARG A 408 7.28 4.25 5.29
N PHE A 409 6.24 3.63 4.71
CA PHE A 409 4.85 3.81 5.08
C PHE A 409 4.26 2.59 5.81
N SER A 410 5.10 1.86 6.54
CA SER A 410 4.60 0.84 7.47
C SER A 410 3.74 1.52 8.54
N GLY A 411 2.58 0.95 8.86
CA GLY A 411 1.60 1.62 9.71
C GLY A 411 0.63 2.57 8.98
N PHE A 412 0.70 2.69 7.66
CA PHE A 412 -0.24 3.44 6.81
C PHE A 412 -1.03 2.46 5.92
N PRO A 413 -2.18 1.95 6.40
CA PRO A 413 -2.88 0.83 5.77
C PRO A 413 -3.37 1.11 4.34
N LYS A 414 -3.84 2.33 4.06
CA LYS A 414 -4.31 2.69 2.71
C LYS A 414 -3.16 2.75 1.71
N ILE A 415 -2.01 3.33 2.09
CA ILE A 415 -0.81 3.35 1.23
C ILE A 415 -0.35 1.93 0.94
N GLN A 416 -0.30 1.06 1.95
CA GLN A 416 0.08 -0.34 1.75
C GLN A 416 -0.88 -1.07 0.81
N LYS A 417 -2.19 -0.82 0.94
CA LYS A 417 -3.21 -1.36 0.04
C LYS A 417 -3.04 -0.86 -1.41
N ILE A 418 -2.73 0.43 -1.60
CA ILE A 418 -2.46 1.01 -2.93
C ILE A 418 -1.26 0.29 -3.57
N VAL A 419 -0.14 0.19 -2.84
CA VAL A 419 1.09 -0.46 -3.32
C VAL A 419 0.83 -1.94 -3.67
N GLU A 420 0.03 -2.67 -2.86
CA GLU A 420 -0.29 -4.07 -3.12
C GLU A 420 -1.22 -4.25 -4.33
N LYS A 421 -2.26 -3.42 -4.45
CA LYS A 421 -3.16 -3.43 -5.62
C LYS A 421 -2.39 -3.18 -6.93
N GLU A 422 -1.48 -2.21 -6.94
CA GLU A 422 -0.64 -1.92 -8.12
C GLU A 422 0.30 -3.10 -8.45
N LYS A 423 0.84 -3.78 -7.44
CA LYS A 423 1.65 -4.98 -7.65
C LYS A 423 0.84 -6.11 -8.31
N ILE A 424 -0.37 -6.38 -7.81
CA ILE A 424 -1.26 -7.42 -8.36
C ILE A 424 -1.66 -7.07 -9.80
N ARG A 425 -1.98 -5.80 -10.09
CA ARG A 425 -2.36 -5.32 -11.41
C ARG A 425 -1.27 -5.60 -12.45
N HIS A 426 -0.02 -5.34 -12.11
CA HIS A 426 1.11 -5.62 -13.00
C HIS A 426 1.38 -7.11 -13.18
N SER A 427 1.26 -7.90 -12.10
CA SER A 427 1.43 -9.35 -12.19
C SER A 427 0.34 -10.02 -13.04
N ALA A 428 -0.89 -9.50 -13.01
CA ALA A 428 -2.01 -10.00 -13.80
C ALA A 428 -1.87 -9.61 -15.29
N SER A 429 -1.39 -8.40 -15.60
CA SER A 429 -1.18 -7.95 -17.00
C SER A 429 -0.07 -8.71 -17.73
N SER A 430 0.90 -9.27 -16.99
CA SER A 430 1.97 -10.08 -17.55
C SER A 430 1.58 -11.56 -17.80
N ALA A 431 0.47 -12.03 -17.20
CA ALA A 431 0.02 -13.43 -17.26
C ALA A 431 -1.15 -13.70 -18.22
N VAL A 432 -1.78 -12.68 -18.80
CA VAL A 432 -3.00 -12.84 -19.60
C VAL A 432 -2.68 -12.69 -21.10
N ASN A 433 -2.83 -13.79 -21.85
CA ASN A 433 -2.96 -13.81 -23.31
C ASN A 433 -4.17 -12.98 -23.76
N ASP A 434 -4.07 -12.35 -24.92
CA ASP A 434 -4.92 -11.30 -25.53
C ASP A 434 -6.45 -11.49 -25.56
N ASN A 435 -7.00 -12.62 -25.12
CA ASN A 435 -8.44 -12.94 -25.22
C ASN A 435 -9.27 -12.72 -23.95
N ALA A 436 -8.71 -12.18 -22.87
CA ALA A 436 -9.40 -11.99 -21.58
C ALA A 436 -9.44 -10.52 -21.10
N LYS A 437 -9.18 -9.55 -21.96
CA LYS A 437 -9.10 -8.13 -21.56
C LYS A 437 -10.44 -7.50 -21.15
N ASP A 438 -11.58 -8.06 -21.55
CA ASP A 438 -12.88 -7.40 -21.38
C ASP A 438 -13.68 -7.80 -20.13
N SER A 439 -13.25 -8.78 -19.33
CA SER A 439 -14.07 -9.30 -18.21
C SER A 439 -13.53 -8.97 -16.80
N PHE A 440 -12.36 -8.36 -16.66
CA PHE A 440 -11.77 -8.03 -15.35
C PHE A 440 -11.84 -6.54 -14.96
N PHE A 441 -12.44 -5.70 -15.80
CA PHE A 441 -12.59 -4.26 -15.55
C PHE A 441 -14.04 -3.91 -15.22
N SER A 442 -14.54 -4.41 -14.06
CA SER A 442 -15.77 -3.86 -13.46
C SER A 442 -15.44 -3.10 -12.18
N GLU A 443 -15.76 -1.81 -12.23
CA GLU A 443 -16.22 -0.96 -11.12
C GLU A 443 -15.28 -0.66 -9.94
N ASP A 444 -14.01 -0.34 -10.16
CA ASP A 444 -13.30 0.58 -9.26
C ASP A 444 -12.34 1.42 -10.09
N ASN A 445 -12.86 2.45 -10.76
CA ASN A 445 -12.09 3.54 -11.36
C ASN A 445 -11.43 4.38 -10.25
N VAL A 446 -10.50 3.80 -9.51
CA VAL A 446 -9.49 4.58 -8.81
C VAL A 446 -8.53 5.03 -9.90
N ASN A 447 -8.65 6.29 -10.33
CA ASN A 447 -7.62 6.99 -11.09
C ASN A 447 -6.30 6.76 -10.35
N THR A 448 -5.49 5.81 -10.84
CA THR A 448 -4.21 5.51 -10.21
C THR A 448 -3.31 6.71 -10.46
N PHE A 449 -3.09 7.49 -9.41
CA PHE A 449 -2.18 8.64 -9.44
C PHE A 449 -0.71 8.20 -9.53
N LEU A 450 -0.45 6.88 -9.61
CA LEU A 450 0.87 6.29 -9.71
C LEU A 450 1.11 5.74 -11.12
N PHE A 451 2.28 6.06 -11.66
CA PHE A 451 2.86 5.37 -12.80
C PHE A 451 3.95 4.42 -12.32
N THR A 452 3.92 3.17 -12.78
CA THR A 452 4.80 2.11 -12.28
C THR A 452 5.57 1.43 -13.41
N ILE A 453 6.80 1.01 -13.09
CA ILE A 453 7.67 0.20 -13.94
C ILE A 453 8.20 -1.00 -13.16
N GLU A 454 8.48 -2.10 -13.84
CA GLU A 454 9.15 -3.26 -13.25
C GLU A 454 10.66 -3.20 -13.52
N LEU A 455 11.47 -3.44 -12.49
CA LEU A 455 12.91 -3.45 -12.58
C LEU A 455 13.51 -4.49 -11.63
N ASN A 456 14.22 -5.49 -12.15
CA ASN A 456 14.88 -6.55 -11.39
C ASN A 456 13.96 -7.32 -10.43
N GLY A 457 12.68 -7.52 -10.81
CA GLY A 457 11.70 -8.24 -10.00
C GLY A 457 11.07 -7.42 -8.85
N ASP A 458 11.37 -6.13 -8.74
CA ASP A 458 10.66 -5.19 -7.89
C ASP A 458 9.94 -4.15 -8.75
N PHE A 459 8.88 -3.54 -8.22
CA PHE A 459 8.13 -2.48 -8.86
C PHE A 459 8.57 -1.12 -8.33
N PHE A 460 8.55 -0.13 -9.21
CA PHE A 460 8.97 1.24 -8.91
C PHE A 460 7.89 2.21 -9.36
N ALA A 461 7.60 3.21 -8.52
CA ALA A 461 6.55 4.19 -8.77
C ALA A 461 7.05 5.63 -8.83
N ILE A 462 6.37 6.43 -9.65
CA ILE A 462 6.34 7.91 -9.60
C ILE A 462 4.90 8.37 -9.71
N LEU A 463 4.66 9.68 -9.54
CA LEU A 463 3.34 10.25 -9.83
C LEU A 463 3.04 10.18 -11.35
N SER A 464 1.81 9.87 -11.69
CA SER A 464 1.34 9.88 -13.09
C SER A 464 1.51 11.25 -13.76
N GLU A 465 1.36 12.34 -13.00
CA GLU A 465 1.62 13.70 -13.48
C GLU A 465 3.08 13.89 -13.93
N GLU A 466 4.05 13.36 -13.19
CA GLU A 466 5.46 13.43 -13.55
C GLU A 466 5.77 12.59 -14.80
N GLU A 467 5.14 11.41 -14.92
CA GLU A 467 5.25 10.59 -16.13
C GLU A 467 4.69 11.33 -17.35
N MET A 468 3.52 11.96 -17.22
CA MET A 468 2.90 12.74 -18.30
C MET A 468 3.81 13.88 -18.79
N ILE A 469 4.48 14.58 -17.85
CA ILE A 469 5.44 15.63 -18.18
C ILE A 469 6.62 15.04 -18.97
N MET A 470 7.20 13.93 -18.49
CA MET A 470 8.33 13.26 -19.15
C MET A 470 7.96 12.74 -20.55
N ARG A 471 6.77 12.16 -20.68
CA ARG A 471 6.25 11.66 -21.96
C ARG A 471 6.05 12.78 -22.95
N LYS A 472 5.49 13.90 -22.51
CA LYS A 472 5.31 15.10 -23.34
C LYS A 472 6.65 15.71 -23.78
N GLU A 473 7.64 15.76 -22.91
CA GLU A 473 8.99 16.23 -23.28
C GLU A 473 9.61 15.34 -24.40
N LEU A 474 9.41 14.01 -24.31
CA LEU A 474 9.86 13.10 -25.37
C LEU A 474 9.08 13.32 -26.66
N GLU A 475 7.77 13.48 -26.57
CA GLU A 475 6.90 13.76 -27.72
C GLU A 475 7.30 15.06 -28.43
N ASP A 476 7.47 16.15 -27.69
CA ASP A 476 7.86 17.46 -28.22
C ASP A 476 9.26 17.41 -28.89
N TYR A 477 10.19 16.70 -28.21
CA TYR A 477 11.53 16.49 -28.80
C TYR A 477 11.46 15.70 -30.11
N LEU A 478 10.72 14.60 -30.15
CA LEU A 478 10.58 13.77 -31.35
C LEU A 478 9.86 14.52 -32.48
N ARG A 479 8.86 15.34 -32.16
CA ARG A 479 8.15 16.19 -33.11
C ARG A 479 9.10 17.19 -33.78
N ASP A 480 9.94 17.87 -33.01
CA ASP A 480 10.98 18.78 -33.53
C ASP A 480 12.06 18.02 -34.29
N PHE A 481 12.47 16.85 -33.81
CA PHE A 481 13.43 15.99 -34.49
C PHE A 481 12.93 15.56 -35.86
N HIS A 482 11.69 15.09 -35.98
CA HIS A 482 11.09 14.66 -37.25
C HIS A 482 10.93 15.81 -38.24
N LYS A 483 10.61 17.00 -37.76
CA LYS A 483 10.56 18.22 -38.59
C LYS A 483 11.94 18.56 -39.21
N LYS A 484 12.99 18.44 -38.39
CA LYS A 484 14.37 18.70 -38.83
C LYS A 484 14.96 17.57 -39.68
N ASN A 485 14.52 16.32 -39.42
CA ASN A 485 15.07 15.13 -40.07
C ASN A 485 13.97 14.28 -40.73
N PRO A 486 13.27 14.81 -41.77
CA PRO A 486 12.06 14.20 -42.32
C PRO A 486 12.27 12.83 -42.97
N TYR A 487 13.50 12.43 -43.27
CA TYR A 487 13.82 11.15 -43.91
C TYR A 487 14.26 10.08 -42.91
N LYS A 488 14.55 10.43 -41.65
CA LYS A 488 14.93 9.46 -40.60
C LYS A 488 13.72 8.76 -40.02
N LEU A 489 13.86 7.50 -39.66
CA LEU A 489 12.81 6.70 -39.02
C LEU A 489 12.49 7.20 -37.61
N GLY A 490 13.50 7.67 -36.88
CA GLY A 490 13.41 8.16 -35.50
C GLY A 490 14.79 8.52 -34.96
N GLU A 491 14.85 8.84 -33.67
CA GLU A 491 16.09 9.17 -32.93
C GLU A 491 16.62 7.95 -32.19
N LYS A 492 17.93 7.88 -32.00
CA LYS A 492 18.58 6.78 -31.30
C LYS A 492 18.26 6.83 -29.78
N PRO A 493 17.91 5.70 -29.16
CA PRO A 493 17.62 5.66 -27.71
C PRO A 493 18.73 6.24 -26.82
N MET A 494 19.98 6.01 -27.16
CA MET A 494 21.12 6.54 -26.41
C MET A 494 21.25 8.08 -26.48
N VAL A 495 20.84 8.68 -27.60
CA VAL A 495 20.81 10.16 -27.75
C VAL A 495 19.69 10.75 -26.91
N LEU A 496 18.50 10.11 -26.93
CA LEU A 496 17.38 10.50 -26.08
C LEU A 496 17.72 10.38 -24.60
N HIS A 497 18.38 9.28 -24.21
CA HIS A 497 18.87 9.09 -22.85
C HIS A 497 19.79 10.25 -22.41
N SER A 498 20.81 10.57 -23.22
CA SER A 498 21.78 11.63 -22.86
C SER A 498 21.16 13.03 -22.81
N LYS A 499 20.13 13.32 -23.63
CA LYS A 499 19.50 14.64 -23.73
C LYS A 499 18.37 14.87 -22.74
N LEU A 500 17.49 13.87 -22.55
CA LEU A 500 16.26 14.03 -21.77
C LEU A 500 16.26 13.23 -20.46
N PHE A 501 16.97 12.10 -20.42
CA PHE A 501 16.87 11.11 -19.35
C PHE A 501 18.22 10.76 -18.71
N SER A 502 19.20 11.67 -18.77
CA SER A 502 20.56 11.45 -18.25
C SER A 502 20.62 11.19 -16.74
N SER A 503 19.59 11.59 -15.98
CA SER A 503 19.45 11.31 -14.55
C SER A 503 19.14 9.85 -14.24
N TYR A 504 18.66 9.07 -15.20
CA TYR A 504 18.33 7.66 -15.02
C TYR A 504 19.50 6.75 -15.36
N ASN A 505 19.67 5.67 -14.62
CA ASN A 505 20.55 4.60 -15.07
C ASN A 505 19.95 3.88 -16.29
N LYS A 506 20.79 3.13 -17.01
CA LYS A 506 20.39 2.47 -18.26
C LYS A 506 19.23 1.48 -18.08
N ASN A 507 19.14 0.81 -16.92
CA ASN A 507 18.10 -0.19 -16.66
C ASN A 507 16.75 0.47 -16.40
N THR A 508 16.71 1.51 -15.57
CA THR A 508 15.49 2.33 -15.35
C THR A 508 14.98 2.95 -16.64
N TYR A 509 15.89 3.49 -17.47
CA TYR A 509 15.53 4.05 -18.76
C TYR A 509 14.94 3.00 -19.70
N LYS A 510 15.53 1.79 -19.79
CA LYS A 510 14.97 0.70 -20.60
C LYS A 510 13.58 0.26 -20.11
N ALA A 511 13.38 0.16 -18.79
CA ALA A 511 12.08 -0.19 -18.23
C ALA A 511 11.02 0.87 -18.54
N LEU A 512 11.39 2.15 -18.47
CA LEU A 512 10.52 3.27 -18.83
C LEU A 512 10.10 3.22 -20.32
N LEU A 513 11.06 2.98 -21.21
CA LEU A 513 10.78 2.84 -22.63
C LEU A 513 9.84 1.66 -22.92
N LYS A 514 10.07 0.52 -22.27
CA LYS A 514 9.20 -0.66 -22.41
C LYS A 514 7.76 -0.35 -21.97
N ALA A 515 7.58 0.34 -20.85
CA ALA A 515 6.25 0.73 -20.37
C ALA A 515 5.54 1.69 -21.36
N TRP A 516 6.27 2.58 -22.03
CA TRP A 516 5.71 3.47 -23.04
C TRP A 516 5.43 2.76 -24.39
N GLU A 517 6.22 1.73 -24.73
CA GLU A 517 5.96 0.87 -25.87
C GLU A 517 4.62 0.14 -25.72
N GLU A 518 4.38 -0.44 -24.54
CA GLU A 518 3.14 -1.15 -24.20
C GLU A 518 1.90 -0.23 -24.26
N LYS A 519 2.06 1.07 -24.00
CA LYS A 519 0.99 2.08 -24.16
C LYS A 519 0.72 2.47 -25.62
N GLY A 520 1.66 2.20 -26.55
CA GLY A 520 1.49 2.48 -27.98
C GLY A 520 1.69 3.94 -28.41
N ASP A 521 2.15 4.82 -27.51
CA ASP A 521 2.35 6.26 -27.81
C ASP A 521 3.54 6.49 -28.75
N PHE A 522 4.52 5.60 -28.72
CA PHE A 522 5.74 5.68 -29.53
C PHE A 522 5.94 4.38 -30.31
N ARG A 523 6.61 4.50 -31.44
CA ARG A 523 7.05 3.35 -32.22
C ARG A 523 8.52 3.07 -31.95
N PHE A 524 8.78 1.87 -31.48
CA PHE A 524 10.13 1.36 -31.23
C PHE A 524 10.55 0.46 -32.41
N GLY A 525 11.76 0.66 -32.92
CA GLY A 525 12.34 -0.15 -33.96
C GLY A 525 13.79 -0.50 -33.64
N GLU A 526 14.43 -1.31 -34.48
CA GLU A 526 15.83 -1.64 -34.31
C GLU A 526 16.69 -0.37 -34.34
N GLY A 527 17.03 0.11 -33.12
CA GLY A 527 17.92 1.25 -32.91
C GLY A 527 17.30 2.64 -33.02
N PHE A 528 15.96 2.79 -33.04
CA PHE A 528 15.32 4.10 -33.04
C PHE A 528 14.00 4.14 -32.24
N ILE A 529 13.62 5.36 -31.84
CA ILE A 529 12.31 5.71 -31.25
C ILE A 529 11.70 6.83 -32.08
N ALA A 530 10.41 6.72 -32.39
CA ALA A 530 9.64 7.69 -33.18
C ALA A 530 8.23 7.87 -32.62
N LEU A 531 7.55 8.94 -33.00
CA LEU A 531 6.13 9.08 -32.77
C LEU A 531 5.36 7.98 -33.52
N SER A 532 4.31 7.43 -32.92
CA SER A 532 3.55 6.31 -33.49
C SER A 532 2.92 6.65 -34.85
N ASP A 533 2.46 7.89 -35.01
CA ASP A 533 1.82 8.41 -36.23
C ASP A 533 2.80 8.88 -37.30
N TYR A 534 4.10 9.01 -36.95
CA TYR A 534 5.11 9.54 -37.89
C TYR A 534 5.51 8.52 -38.95
N LYS A 535 5.54 8.97 -40.21
CA LYS A 535 6.11 8.25 -41.34
C LYS A 535 7.16 9.12 -42.02
N PRO A 536 8.37 8.58 -42.31
CA PRO A 536 9.37 9.36 -43.03
C PRO A 536 8.85 9.84 -44.37
N VAL A 537 9.16 11.09 -44.70
CA VAL A 537 8.77 11.72 -45.97
C VAL A 537 9.49 11.04 -47.12
N LYS A 538 8.78 10.84 -48.23
CA LYS A 538 9.32 10.30 -49.47
C LYS A 538 8.95 11.25 -50.61
N ASP A 539 9.44 12.48 -50.54
CA ASP A 539 9.22 13.52 -51.56
C ASP A 539 10.09 13.30 -52.81
N ALA A 540 9.93 14.21 -53.79
CA ALA A 540 10.69 14.16 -55.04
C ALA A 540 12.21 14.27 -54.81
N LEU A 541 12.63 15.01 -53.78
CA LEU A 541 14.04 15.16 -53.43
C LEU A 541 14.61 13.84 -52.88
N TYR A 542 13.88 13.18 -51.97
CA TYR A 542 14.24 11.84 -51.47
C TYR A 542 14.40 10.86 -52.61
N ALA A 543 13.43 10.83 -53.58
CA ALA A 543 13.45 9.93 -54.71
C ALA A 543 14.65 10.22 -55.64
N LYS A 544 14.95 11.51 -55.92
CA LYS A 544 16.09 11.93 -56.69
C LYS A 544 17.40 11.41 -56.12
N ILE A 545 17.64 11.65 -54.80
CA ILE A 545 18.87 11.24 -54.13
C ILE A 545 18.97 9.72 -54.06
N ALA A 546 17.90 9.03 -53.64
CA ALA A 546 17.88 7.58 -53.49
C ALA A 546 18.13 6.85 -54.85
N ASN A 547 17.44 7.30 -55.91
CA ASN A 547 17.61 6.71 -57.24
C ASN A 547 19.02 6.97 -57.81
N ALA A 548 19.55 8.17 -57.59
CA ALA A 548 20.92 8.48 -58.05
C ALA A 548 21.95 7.56 -57.36
N LEU A 549 21.86 7.40 -56.03
CA LEU A 549 22.76 6.52 -55.29
C LEU A 549 22.66 5.06 -55.73
N VAL A 550 21.45 4.53 -55.85
CA VAL A 550 21.22 3.12 -56.23
C VAL A 550 21.67 2.89 -57.68
N ASN A 551 21.36 3.79 -58.60
CA ASN A 551 21.77 3.69 -60.02
C ASN A 551 23.30 3.73 -60.21
N ASP A 552 23.99 4.63 -59.49
CA ASP A 552 25.46 4.72 -59.58
C ASP A 552 26.12 3.44 -59.03
N MET A 553 25.58 2.88 -57.97
CA MET A 553 26.07 1.61 -57.42
C MET A 553 25.76 0.41 -58.34
N GLN A 554 24.60 0.39 -59.03
CA GLN A 554 24.22 -0.67 -59.96
C GLN A 554 25.04 -0.66 -61.24
N LYS A 555 25.43 0.53 -61.73
CA LYS A 555 26.27 0.67 -62.95
C LYS A 555 27.72 0.28 -62.69
N GLY A 556 28.08 -0.22 -61.55
CA GLY A 556 29.41 -0.70 -61.24
C GLY A 556 30.46 0.38 -60.98
N LYS A 557 30.13 1.65 -61.17
CA LYS A 557 31.08 2.76 -61.01
C LYS A 557 31.49 2.91 -59.51
N TYR A 558 30.60 2.54 -58.52
CA TYR A 558 30.82 2.62 -57.11
C TYR A 558 30.19 1.43 -56.36
N SER A 559 30.59 0.20 -56.65
CA SER A 559 30.06 -1.00 -55.97
C SER A 559 30.21 -0.97 -54.47
N PHE A 560 31.25 -0.29 -53.96
CA PHE A 560 31.53 0.03 -52.57
C PHE A 560 31.76 1.55 -52.51
N MET A 561 30.72 2.25 -52.05
CA MET A 561 30.66 3.69 -52.09
C MET A 561 31.09 4.29 -50.77
N LYS A 562 31.87 5.35 -50.82
CA LYS A 562 32.10 6.27 -49.68
C LYS A 562 31.18 7.47 -49.82
N LEU A 563 30.54 7.90 -48.74
CA LEU A 563 29.63 9.04 -48.76
C LEU A 563 30.28 10.30 -49.34
N SER A 564 31.56 10.50 -49.04
CA SER A 564 32.35 11.64 -49.56
C SER A 564 32.59 11.61 -51.07
N ASP A 565 32.41 10.47 -51.76
CA ASP A 565 32.65 10.32 -53.22
C ASP A 565 31.49 10.91 -54.02
N HIS A 566 30.36 11.25 -53.41
CA HIS A 566 29.19 11.88 -54.02
C HIS A 566 29.18 13.40 -53.87
N PHE A 567 30.31 14.06 -54.16
CA PHE A 567 30.46 15.52 -54.03
C PHE A 567 29.53 16.31 -54.96
N TRP A 568 29.01 15.73 -55.99
CA TRP A 568 28.07 16.35 -56.93
C TRP A 568 26.66 16.53 -56.34
N LEU A 569 26.37 15.91 -55.20
CA LEU A 569 25.19 16.16 -54.35
C LEU A 569 25.48 17.16 -53.20
N SER A 570 26.56 17.96 -53.34
CA SER A 570 27.08 18.80 -52.27
C SER A 570 26.12 19.88 -51.76
N GLU A 571 25.24 20.42 -52.57
CA GLU A 571 24.19 21.36 -52.16
C GLU A 571 23.16 20.73 -51.22
N GLU A 572 23.04 19.40 -51.21
CA GLU A 572 22.10 18.62 -50.41
C GLU A 572 22.81 17.72 -49.39
N LYS A 573 24.06 18.03 -49.02
CA LYS A 573 24.93 17.20 -48.20
C LYS A 573 24.29 16.77 -46.86
N ASN A 574 23.53 17.64 -46.23
CA ASN A 574 22.80 17.32 -44.97
C ASN A 574 21.65 16.34 -45.19
N ARG A 575 21.06 16.32 -46.40
CA ARG A 575 19.97 15.39 -46.75
C ARG A 575 20.49 14.05 -47.24
N LEU A 576 21.67 14.02 -47.86
CA LEU A 576 22.32 12.81 -48.34
C LEU A 576 22.54 11.79 -47.23
N SER A 577 23.07 12.21 -46.10
CA SER A 577 23.30 11.32 -44.95
C SER A 577 21.99 10.71 -44.42
N ASP A 578 20.89 11.49 -44.40
CA ASP A 578 19.59 11.04 -43.94
C ASP A 578 18.92 10.06 -44.90
N VAL A 579 19.06 10.28 -46.22
CA VAL A 579 18.59 9.33 -47.27
C VAL A 579 19.38 8.03 -47.22
N VAL A 580 20.71 8.09 -47.05
CA VAL A 580 21.55 6.88 -46.90
C VAL A 580 21.13 6.10 -45.63
N ALA A 581 20.96 6.77 -44.50
CA ALA A 581 20.47 6.11 -43.27
C ALA A 581 19.07 5.49 -43.48
N SER A 582 18.18 6.17 -44.20
CA SER A 582 16.88 5.62 -44.55
C SER A 582 16.98 4.37 -45.47
N LEU A 583 17.88 4.36 -46.43
CA LEU A 583 18.10 3.21 -47.30
C LEU A 583 18.78 2.05 -46.58
N GLU A 584 19.69 2.32 -45.64
CA GLU A 584 20.29 1.33 -44.74
C GLU A 584 19.19 0.67 -43.87
N ASN A 585 18.36 1.45 -43.21
CA ASN A 585 17.27 0.96 -42.37
C ASN A 585 16.21 0.16 -43.16
N LYS A 586 16.01 0.48 -44.44
CA LYS A 586 15.14 -0.32 -45.34
C LYS A 586 15.83 -1.59 -45.86
N GLY A 587 17.07 -1.81 -45.49
CA GLY A 587 17.85 -2.92 -45.99
C GLY A 587 18.24 -2.83 -47.47
N THR A 588 18.15 -1.66 -48.11
CA THR A 588 18.60 -1.45 -49.50
C THR A 588 20.11 -1.32 -49.55
N LEU A 589 20.70 -0.64 -48.58
CA LEU A 589 22.13 -0.48 -48.39
C LEU A 589 22.62 -1.26 -47.17
N VAL A 590 23.88 -1.66 -47.19
CA VAL A 590 24.60 -2.25 -46.07
C VAL A 590 25.82 -1.40 -45.77
N LYS A 591 25.95 -0.94 -44.51
CA LYS A 591 27.14 -0.25 -44.04
C LYS A 591 28.26 -1.25 -43.80
N LEU A 592 29.43 -1.01 -44.40
CA LEU A 592 30.60 -1.88 -44.28
C LEU A 592 31.52 -1.42 -43.14
N ASP A 593 32.36 -0.42 -43.38
CA ASP A 593 33.30 0.15 -42.42
C ASP A 593 33.41 1.66 -42.59
N GLY A 594 33.45 2.43 -41.49
CA GLY A 594 33.50 3.87 -41.53
C GLY A 594 32.33 4.48 -42.34
N GLU A 595 32.63 5.15 -43.43
CA GLU A 595 31.66 5.79 -44.35
C GLU A 595 31.36 4.98 -45.60
N TYR A 596 31.77 3.69 -45.66
CA TYR A 596 31.56 2.83 -46.84
C TYR A 596 30.26 2.05 -46.78
N TYR A 597 29.55 2.03 -47.90
CA TYR A 597 28.27 1.33 -48.11
C TYR A 597 28.29 0.50 -49.35
N THR A 598 27.46 -0.56 -49.39
CA THR A 598 27.20 -1.35 -50.60
C THR A 598 25.71 -1.72 -50.70
N LEU A 599 25.26 -2.11 -51.90
CA LEU A 599 23.90 -2.63 -52.08
C LEU A 599 23.71 -3.96 -51.37
N ARG A 600 22.56 -4.14 -50.73
CA ARG A 600 22.18 -5.38 -50.03
C ARG A 600 22.33 -6.60 -50.96
N LYS A 601 21.85 -6.50 -52.19
CA LYS A 601 21.97 -7.59 -53.16
C LYS A 601 23.42 -8.04 -53.39
N LEU A 602 24.34 -7.09 -53.57
CA LEU A 602 25.76 -7.42 -53.72
C LEU A 602 26.35 -8.00 -52.43
N PHE A 603 26.02 -7.42 -51.28
CA PHE A 603 26.48 -7.95 -50.01
C PHE A 603 26.02 -9.38 -49.77
N ASP A 604 24.75 -9.70 -50.05
CA ASP A 604 24.19 -11.03 -49.85
C ASP A 604 24.79 -12.04 -50.84
N SER A 605 25.09 -11.64 -52.12
CA SER A 605 25.79 -12.50 -53.07
C SER A 605 27.21 -12.80 -52.60
N LEU A 606 27.96 -11.80 -52.15
CA LEU A 606 29.31 -11.97 -51.59
C LEU A 606 29.29 -12.87 -50.34
N ARG A 607 28.33 -12.68 -49.52
CA ARG A 607 28.14 -13.49 -48.31
C ARG A 607 27.80 -14.94 -48.61
N HIS A 608 26.87 -15.17 -49.53
CA HIS A 608 26.48 -16.53 -49.95
C HIS A 608 27.66 -17.29 -50.50
N PHE A 609 28.37 -16.71 -51.48
CA PHE A 609 29.58 -17.29 -52.06
C PHE A 609 30.65 -17.55 -50.97
N SER A 610 30.82 -16.62 -50.02
CA SER A 610 31.82 -16.80 -48.98
C SER A 610 31.49 -17.99 -48.08
N LEU A 611 30.22 -18.12 -47.66
CA LEU A 611 29.78 -19.25 -46.83
C LEU A 611 29.90 -20.58 -47.55
N GLU A 612 29.45 -20.65 -48.81
CA GLU A 612 29.54 -21.86 -49.63
C GLU A 612 31.00 -22.32 -49.85
N LYS A 613 31.90 -21.37 -50.07
CA LYS A 613 33.31 -21.66 -50.23
C LYS A 613 33.98 -22.11 -48.95
N MET A 614 33.64 -21.48 -47.81
CA MET A 614 34.11 -21.89 -46.49
C MET A 614 33.61 -23.29 -46.09
N GLU A 615 32.37 -23.65 -46.45
CA GLU A 615 31.84 -25.00 -46.25
C GLU A 615 32.59 -26.07 -47.09
N LYS A 616 32.95 -25.74 -48.33
CA LYS A 616 33.62 -26.68 -49.24
C LYS A 616 35.13 -26.78 -49.05
N GLU A 617 35.79 -25.66 -48.81
CA GLU A 617 37.26 -25.54 -48.80
C GLU A 617 37.83 -25.22 -47.42
N GLY A 618 36.96 -24.97 -46.41
CA GLY A 618 37.36 -24.65 -45.04
C GLY A 618 37.72 -23.17 -44.85
N GLU A 619 38.01 -22.44 -45.89
CA GLU A 619 38.39 -21.03 -45.86
C GLU A 619 38.04 -20.30 -47.17
N ILE A 620 37.99 -18.97 -47.11
CA ILE A 620 37.86 -18.12 -48.27
C ILE A 620 38.95 -17.04 -48.26
N THR A 621 39.51 -16.74 -49.47
CA THR A 621 40.56 -15.74 -49.61
C THR A 621 40.03 -14.45 -50.27
N ILE A 622 40.78 -13.34 -50.10
CA ILE A 622 40.50 -12.08 -50.81
C ILE A 622 40.55 -12.29 -52.32
N ASP A 623 41.47 -13.08 -52.78
CA ASP A 623 41.64 -13.27 -54.23
C ASP A 623 40.49 -14.08 -54.84
N ALA A 624 39.93 -15.06 -54.11
CA ALA A 624 38.73 -15.77 -54.56
C ALA A 624 37.51 -14.82 -54.72
N LEU A 625 37.31 -13.87 -53.83
CA LEU A 625 36.25 -12.85 -54.00
C LEU A 625 36.53 -11.92 -55.21
N ARG A 626 37.77 -11.59 -55.41
CA ARG A 626 38.17 -10.72 -56.57
C ARG A 626 37.97 -11.38 -57.91
N GLU A 627 38.33 -12.65 -58.04
CA GLU A 627 38.14 -13.44 -59.22
C GLU A 627 36.68 -13.63 -59.58
N GLU A 628 35.82 -13.96 -58.60
CA GLU A 628 34.41 -14.21 -58.86
C GLU A 628 33.60 -12.92 -59.08
N PHE A 629 33.83 -11.87 -58.33
CA PHE A 629 32.98 -10.66 -58.35
C PHE A 629 33.65 -9.44 -59.02
N GLY A 630 34.90 -9.57 -59.47
CA GLY A 630 35.63 -8.45 -60.11
C GLY A 630 35.85 -7.23 -59.19
N ILE A 631 35.82 -7.43 -57.90
CA ILE A 631 35.97 -6.33 -56.91
C ILE A 631 37.45 -6.06 -56.63
N SER A 632 37.73 -4.82 -56.17
CA SER A 632 39.09 -4.46 -55.80
C SER A 632 39.52 -5.12 -54.49
N ARG A 633 40.86 -5.30 -54.30
CA ARG A 633 41.41 -5.83 -53.03
C ARG A 633 40.96 -4.99 -51.79
N LYS A 634 40.83 -3.68 -51.97
CA LYS A 634 40.32 -2.77 -50.93
C LYS A 634 38.87 -3.11 -50.59
N ASN A 635 38.03 -3.33 -51.59
CA ASN A 635 36.62 -3.64 -51.38
C ASN A 635 36.40 -5.01 -50.74
N ALA A 636 37.19 -6.01 -51.14
CA ALA A 636 37.18 -7.34 -50.50
C ALA A 636 37.60 -7.27 -49.02
N LYS A 637 38.62 -6.46 -48.69
CA LYS A 637 38.99 -6.20 -47.28
C LYS A 637 37.89 -5.50 -46.49
N LEU A 638 37.19 -4.54 -47.05
CA LEU A 638 36.05 -3.85 -46.40
C LEU A 638 34.89 -4.81 -46.16
N PHE A 639 34.60 -5.69 -47.10
CA PHE A 639 33.59 -6.73 -46.92
C PHE A 639 33.96 -7.69 -45.78
N PHE A 640 35.18 -8.22 -45.76
CA PHE A 640 35.60 -9.11 -44.67
C PHE A 640 35.59 -8.45 -43.30
N LYS A 641 36.04 -7.21 -43.19
CA LYS A 641 35.91 -6.46 -41.92
C LYS A 641 34.45 -6.32 -41.44
N ALA A 642 33.54 -6.12 -42.40
CA ALA A 642 32.11 -6.03 -42.07
C ALA A 642 31.54 -7.39 -41.60
N THR A 643 31.89 -8.48 -42.30
CA THR A 643 31.44 -9.83 -41.97
C THR A 643 32.05 -10.35 -40.65
N ASP A 644 33.34 -10.04 -40.37
CA ASP A 644 34.00 -10.33 -39.08
C ASP A 644 33.28 -9.60 -37.94
N ARG A 645 32.95 -8.32 -38.07
CA ARG A 645 32.20 -7.55 -37.08
C ARG A 645 30.76 -8.07 -36.88
N MET A 646 30.13 -8.62 -37.91
CA MET A 646 28.81 -9.24 -37.85
C MET A 646 28.85 -10.69 -37.34
N GLY A 647 30.03 -11.24 -37.04
CA GLY A 647 30.18 -12.62 -36.58
C GLY A 647 29.90 -13.66 -37.68
N ILE A 648 29.97 -13.28 -38.95
CA ILE A 648 29.72 -14.15 -40.11
C ILE A 648 31.02 -14.87 -40.51
N THR A 649 32.16 -14.19 -40.37
CA THR A 649 33.51 -14.73 -40.67
C THR A 649 34.46 -14.44 -39.53
N LYS A 650 35.58 -15.19 -39.47
CA LYS A 650 36.64 -15.00 -38.48
C LYS A 650 38.01 -14.91 -39.16
N ASP A 651 38.79 -13.90 -38.77
CA ASP A 651 40.16 -13.72 -39.23
C ASP A 651 41.08 -14.81 -38.65
N ARG A 652 41.83 -15.49 -39.48
CA ARG A 652 42.83 -16.53 -39.08
C ARG A 652 44.25 -15.98 -38.90
N GLY A 653 44.43 -14.66 -38.84
CA GLY A 653 45.75 -14.03 -38.68
C GLY A 653 46.52 -13.79 -39.94
N PHE A 654 46.03 -14.28 -41.10
CA PHE A 654 46.53 -13.92 -42.41
C PHE A 654 45.52 -12.97 -43.05
N GLU A 655 45.92 -11.73 -43.38
CA GLU A 655 45.03 -10.69 -43.94
C GLU A 655 44.19 -11.15 -45.13
N SER A 656 44.49 -12.29 -45.72
CA SER A 656 43.92 -12.80 -46.95
C SER A 656 42.88 -13.91 -46.81
N ALA A 657 42.75 -14.58 -45.64
CA ALA A 657 41.86 -15.73 -45.48
C ALA A 657 40.88 -15.57 -44.32
N ARG A 658 39.64 -16.08 -44.45
CA ARG A 658 38.60 -16.14 -43.45
C ARG A 658 38.00 -17.54 -43.31
N SER A 659 37.55 -17.89 -42.12
CA SER A 659 36.83 -19.12 -41.84
C SER A 659 35.49 -18.84 -41.18
N VAL A 660 34.69 -19.89 -41.01
CA VAL A 660 33.51 -19.85 -40.17
C VAL A 660 33.94 -19.54 -38.71
N PRO A 661 33.17 -18.73 -37.94
CA PRO A 661 33.50 -18.31 -36.58
C PRO A 661 33.77 -19.44 -35.59
#